data_b97dc435874f27b1f59e7c7cfc5ed58e
#
_entry.id   b97dc435874f27b1f59e7c7cfc5ed58e
#
_cell.length_a   1.000
_cell.length_b   1.000
_cell.length_c   1.000
_cell.angle_alpha   90.00
_cell.angle_beta   90.00
_cell.angle_gamma   90.00
#
_symmetry.space_group_name_H-M   'P 1'
#
loop_
_entity.id
_entity.type
_entity.pdbx_description
1 polymer ?
#
loop_
_entity_poly.entity_id
_entity_poly.type
_entity_poly.pdbx_seq_one_letter_code
_entity_poly.pdbx_strand_id
1 'polypeptide(L)'
;MNKELLQERKKMIYDFICDELYVPMKAKEMAIVLNVPKSQRGELLEVLDALTADGKVEISGRGKYVKSEGKYLTGVFTAHPRGFGFVTVEGEEEDIFIPAAQTNGALHKDTVQITLSKNSSGKRKEGTVTKILSRGTEQLVCTYEKSKNFGFAVPDNPRFAQDIFTPLERSKGGVSGHKVVVEITDYGKNGKKPEGKVVEIIGHINDPGTDIMSIVKGYDLPVEFSQKIMKQVENVSNEVSAADMAGRMDLRDWQTVTIDGEDAKDLDDAITLTKEGDLYELGVHIADVSNYVQESSALDVEALKRGTSVYLVDRVIPMLPHKLSNGICSLNAGENRLALSCIMKIDEKGNVIDHTIAETVIKVDRRMSYTSVKKILEEHDVAEIEEYKELVPMFERMKELAAILRKKRMKRGSIDFDFPETKIILDEQGKPVDIKPYDRNVATKIIEDFMLIANETVAQDYFWQELPFVYRTHDNPDTEKIKKLGTFINNFGYTIHIGQDEIHPKELQKLLMKIDGTPEEALISRLTLRSMKQAKYTTVSTGHFGLATNYYCHFTSPIRRYPDLQIHRIIKDNLRGRMNQKRIEHYDSILPEVAKHSSEMERRADEAERETDKLKKVEYMEERIGQVFEGVISGVQEWGFYVELPNTVEGLVHVTSLTDDFYHYEESSYEMIGERTNKHYKLGQKVKVIVADTDKIMRTIDFRVVRDDVEPDEAVKDEASVLSKMTD
;
A
#
# COMPACT_ATOMS: atom_id res chain seq x y z
N MET A 1 -4.58 26.82 -31.75
CA MET A 1 -3.15 27.25 -31.71
C MET A 1 -2.25 26.06 -31.41
N ASN A 2 -0.99 25.97 -31.95
CA ASN A 2 -0.03 24.92 -31.60
C ASN A 2 0.41 25.09 -30.14
N LYS A 3 0.73 23.99 -29.45
CA LYS A 3 1.03 23.96 -27.99
C LYS A 3 2.28 24.80 -27.63
N GLU A 4 3.30 24.79 -28.47
CA GLU A 4 4.54 25.59 -28.30
C GLU A 4 4.26 27.09 -28.46
N LEU A 5 3.54 27.48 -29.52
CA LEU A 5 3.13 28.85 -29.77
C LEU A 5 2.21 29.40 -28.66
N LEU A 6 1.36 28.57 -28.12
CA LEU A 6 0.50 28.93 -26.97
C LEU A 6 1.35 29.26 -25.73
N GLN A 7 2.38 28.48 -25.44
CA GLN A 7 3.26 28.70 -24.28
C GLN A 7 4.10 29.99 -24.45
N GLU A 8 4.62 30.21 -25.62
CA GLU A 8 5.38 31.44 -25.94
C GLU A 8 4.51 32.70 -25.79
N ARG A 9 3.31 32.68 -26.34
CA ARG A 9 2.34 33.79 -26.21
C ARG A 9 1.83 33.98 -24.80
N LYS A 10 1.61 32.89 -24.04
CA LYS A 10 1.29 32.97 -22.60
C LYS A 10 2.37 33.70 -21.81
N LYS A 11 3.64 33.41 -22.07
CA LYS A 11 4.74 34.08 -21.41
C LYS A 11 4.74 35.56 -21.74
N MET A 12 4.63 35.93 -23.02
CA MET A 12 4.65 37.34 -23.51
C MET A 12 3.48 38.14 -22.88
N ILE A 13 2.27 37.62 -22.91
CA ILE A 13 1.10 38.31 -22.34
C ILE A 13 1.17 38.39 -20.81
N TYR A 14 1.68 37.35 -20.16
CA TYR A 14 1.88 37.39 -18.72
C TYR A 14 2.92 38.41 -18.27
N ASP A 15 4.05 38.48 -18.97
CA ASP A 15 5.11 39.48 -18.73
C ASP A 15 4.57 40.89 -18.90
N PHE A 16 3.73 41.13 -19.95
CA PHE A 16 3.05 42.40 -20.15
C PHE A 16 2.11 42.76 -19.02
N ILE A 17 1.31 41.82 -18.49
CA ILE A 17 0.40 42.04 -17.37
C ILE A 17 1.16 42.27 -16.05
N CYS A 18 2.34 41.70 -15.92
CA CYS A 18 3.23 41.87 -14.75
C CYS A 18 4.06 43.14 -14.74
N ASP A 19 4.10 43.92 -15.85
CA ASP A 19 4.86 45.15 -15.96
C ASP A 19 4.31 46.20 -14.95
N GLU A 20 5.22 46.96 -14.32
CA GLU A 20 4.88 48.00 -13.34
C GLU A 20 3.99 49.12 -13.92
N LEU A 21 4.08 49.37 -15.23
CA LEU A 21 3.29 50.36 -15.94
C LEU A 21 1.95 49.82 -16.48
N TYR A 22 1.66 48.55 -16.24
CA TYR A 22 0.42 47.93 -16.69
C TYR A 22 -0.79 48.49 -15.96
N VAL A 23 -1.74 48.99 -16.73
CA VAL A 23 -3.03 49.41 -16.20
C VAL A 23 -4.08 48.35 -16.54
N PRO A 24 -4.87 47.82 -15.53
CA PRO A 24 -5.89 46.83 -15.80
C PRO A 24 -6.84 47.23 -16.95
N MET A 25 -6.96 46.35 -17.95
CA MET A 25 -7.74 46.62 -19.18
C MET A 25 -8.53 45.38 -19.62
N LYS A 26 -9.55 45.61 -20.44
CA LYS A 26 -10.35 44.52 -21.05
C LYS A 26 -9.60 43.92 -22.23
N ALA A 27 -9.94 42.68 -22.65
CA ALA A 27 -9.30 42.02 -23.79
C ALA A 27 -9.30 42.84 -25.07
N LYS A 28 -10.37 43.63 -25.35
CA LYS A 28 -10.46 44.52 -26.47
C LYS A 28 -9.45 45.69 -26.39
N GLU A 29 -9.26 46.24 -25.22
CA GLU A 29 -8.32 47.33 -24.95
C GLU A 29 -6.88 46.79 -25.07
N MET A 30 -6.61 45.59 -24.49
CA MET A 30 -5.33 44.90 -24.59
C MET A 30 -4.95 44.59 -26.05
N ALA A 31 -5.92 44.16 -26.86
CA ALA A 31 -5.69 43.92 -28.28
C ALA A 31 -5.27 45.17 -29.06
N ILE A 32 -5.73 46.36 -28.63
CA ILE A 32 -5.36 47.64 -29.21
C ILE A 32 -3.95 48.01 -28.76
N VAL A 33 -3.64 47.94 -27.48
CA VAL A 33 -2.33 48.28 -26.94
C VAL A 33 -1.22 47.39 -27.52
N LEU A 34 -1.51 46.09 -27.65
CA LEU A 34 -0.58 45.11 -28.21
C LEU A 34 -0.61 45.04 -29.74
N ASN A 35 -1.37 45.93 -30.40
CA ASN A 35 -1.50 46.01 -31.84
C ASN A 35 -1.90 44.69 -32.53
N VAL A 36 -2.77 43.89 -31.86
CA VAL A 36 -3.25 42.58 -32.34
C VAL A 36 -4.26 42.76 -33.47
N PRO A 37 -4.00 42.21 -34.68
CA PRO A 37 -4.94 42.29 -35.82
C PRO A 37 -6.29 41.69 -35.50
N LYS A 38 -7.35 42.21 -36.13
CA LYS A 38 -8.73 41.70 -35.89
C LYS A 38 -8.87 40.19 -36.10
N SER A 39 -8.14 39.61 -37.04
CA SER A 39 -8.12 38.17 -37.34
C SER A 39 -7.50 37.32 -36.23
N GLN A 40 -6.60 37.89 -35.39
CA GLN A 40 -5.91 37.18 -34.32
C GLN A 40 -6.44 37.48 -32.92
N ARG A 41 -7.52 38.26 -32.79
CA ARG A 41 -8.14 38.56 -31.47
C ARG A 41 -8.74 37.34 -30.78
N GLY A 42 -9.16 36.34 -31.56
CA GLY A 42 -9.57 35.02 -30.99
C GLY A 42 -8.42 34.29 -30.30
N GLU A 43 -7.24 34.37 -30.89
CA GLU A 43 -6.04 33.74 -30.28
C GLU A 43 -5.59 34.47 -29.01
N LEU A 44 -5.72 35.82 -28.95
CA LEU A 44 -5.49 36.57 -27.71
C LEU A 44 -6.46 36.14 -26.60
N LEU A 45 -7.73 35.95 -26.92
CA LEU A 45 -8.71 35.44 -25.93
C LEU A 45 -8.34 34.04 -25.45
N GLU A 46 -7.96 33.14 -26.37
CA GLU A 46 -7.49 31.78 -26.01
C GLU A 46 -6.30 31.82 -25.06
N VAL A 47 -5.34 32.74 -25.28
CA VAL A 47 -4.17 32.94 -24.39
C VAL A 47 -4.61 33.49 -23.02
N LEU A 48 -5.49 34.48 -22.98
CA LEU A 48 -5.98 35.08 -21.73
C LEU A 48 -6.83 34.09 -20.94
N ASP A 49 -7.65 33.28 -21.61
CA ASP A 49 -8.42 32.21 -20.97
C ASP A 49 -7.48 31.15 -20.40
N ALA A 50 -6.43 30.80 -21.13
CA ALA A 50 -5.41 29.86 -20.65
C ALA A 50 -4.61 30.40 -19.44
N LEU A 51 -4.24 31.70 -19.45
CA LEU A 51 -3.57 32.35 -18.33
C LEU A 51 -4.48 32.47 -17.09
N THR A 52 -5.78 32.71 -17.33
CA THR A 52 -6.80 32.72 -16.27
C THR A 52 -7.02 31.29 -15.72
N ALA A 53 -7.01 30.30 -16.59
CA ALA A 53 -7.08 28.90 -16.21
C ALA A 53 -5.86 28.44 -15.38
N ASP A 54 -4.65 28.95 -15.71
CA ASP A 54 -3.42 28.72 -14.95
C ASP A 54 -3.39 29.52 -13.63
N GLY A 55 -4.37 30.36 -13.35
CA GLY A 55 -4.42 31.22 -12.17
C GLY A 55 -3.38 32.32 -12.12
N LYS A 56 -2.74 32.62 -13.21
CA LYS A 56 -1.72 33.69 -13.33
C LYS A 56 -2.35 35.08 -13.49
N VAL A 57 -3.55 35.13 -14.04
CA VAL A 57 -4.31 36.34 -14.33
C VAL A 57 -5.74 36.19 -13.84
N GLU A 58 -6.32 37.23 -13.27
CA GLU A 58 -7.69 37.28 -12.81
C GLU A 58 -8.50 38.31 -13.61
N ILE A 59 -9.83 38.10 -13.69
CA ILE A 59 -10.75 39.06 -14.26
C ILE A 59 -11.43 39.78 -13.09
N SER A 60 -11.15 41.08 -12.93
CA SER A 60 -11.79 41.92 -11.94
C SER A 60 -13.30 42.02 -12.14
N GLY A 61 -14.06 42.42 -11.13
CA GLY A 61 -15.52 42.61 -11.20
C GLY A 61 -15.98 43.60 -12.30
N ARG A 62 -15.06 44.37 -12.88
CA ARG A 62 -15.29 45.28 -14.04
C ARG A 62 -14.91 44.67 -15.38
N GLY A 63 -14.57 43.36 -15.42
CA GLY A 63 -14.20 42.63 -16.64
C GLY A 63 -12.82 42.97 -17.18
N LYS A 64 -11.91 43.45 -16.32
CA LYS A 64 -10.52 43.80 -16.68
C LYS A 64 -9.56 42.72 -16.19
N TYR A 65 -8.54 42.42 -16.99
CA TYR A 65 -7.48 41.46 -16.64
C TYR A 65 -6.49 42.11 -15.68
N VAL A 66 -6.16 41.42 -14.61
CA VAL A 66 -5.19 41.84 -13.58
C VAL A 66 -4.26 40.68 -13.25
N LYS A 67 -3.05 40.99 -12.82
CA LYS A 67 -2.16 39.98 -12.25
C LYS A 67 -2.83 39.36 -11.03
N SER A 68 -2.88 38.04 -10.97
CA SER A 68 -3.42 37.36 -9.79
C SER A 68 -2.47 37.55 -8.60
N GLU A 69 -3.00 38.04 -7.51
CA GLU A 69 -2.26 38.16 -6.24
C GLU A 69 -2.35 36.88 -5.40
N GLY A 70 -3.18 35.90 -5.82
CA GLY A 70 -3.35 34.62 -5.14
C GLY A 70 -2.31 33.60 -5.60
N LYS A 71 -1.58 32.98 -4.70
CA LYS A 71 -0.88 31.74 -4.98
C LYS A 71 -1.93 30.65 -5.21
N TYR A 72 -2.16 30.28 -6.47
CA TYR A 72 -2.91 29.09 -6.80
C TYR A 72 -1.99 27.88 -6.62
N LEU A 73 -2.48 26.89 -5.87
CA LEU A 73 -1.82 25.62 -5.71
C LEU A 73 -2.63 24.55 -6.44
N THR A 74 -1.95 23.60 -7.04
CA THR A 74 -2.58 22.46 -7.71
C THR A 74 -2.24 21.20 -6.91
N GLY A 75 -3.25 20.37 -6.65
CA GLY A 75 -3.04 19.14 -5.92
C GLY A 75 -4.20 18.17 -6.09
N VAL A 76 -4.09 17.00 -5.45
CA VAL A 76 -5.10 15.95 -5.48
C VAL A 76 -6.00 16.09 -4.26
N PHE A 77 -7.32 16.16 -4.51
CA PHE A 77 -8.34 16.28 -3.47
C PHE A 77 -8.70 14.91 -2.88
N THR A 78 -8.52 14.78 -1.57
CA THR A 78 -8.96 13.61 -0.79
C THR A 78 -10.20 14.00 0.02
N ALA A 79 -11.37 13.48 -0.37
CA ALA A 79 -12.61 13.73 0.33
C ALA A 79 -12.70 12.95 1.65
N HIS A 80 -13.39 13.54 2.63
CA HIS A 80 -13.75 12.91 3.89
C HIS A 80 -15.26 12.61 3.91
N PRO A 81 -15.75 11.51 4.54
CA PRO A 81 -17.17 11.16 4.60
C PRO A 81 -18.08 12.27 5.17
N ARG A 82 -17.55 13.13 6.02
CA ARG A 82 -18.27 14.28 6.59
C ARG A 82 -18.37 15.50 5.65
N GLY A 83 -17.93 15.36 4.37
CA GLY A 83 -18.07 16.38 3.33
C GLY A 83 -16.93 17.38 3.21
N PHE A 84 -16.02 17.50 4.16
CA PHE A 84 -14.77 18.25 4.00
C PHE A 84 -13.70 17.40 3.28
N GLY A 85 -12.55 17.97 2.99
CA GLY A 85 -11.44 17.20 2.40
C GLY A 85 -10.09 17.85 2.61
N PHE A 86 -9.08 17.25 2.00
CA PHE A 86 -7.70 17.71 2.03
C PHE A 86 -7.14 17.74 0.61
N VAL A 87 -6.23 18.66 0.33
CA VAL A 87 -5.52 18.72 -0.94
C VAL A 87 -4.04 18.50 -0.69
N THR A 88 -3.52 17.40 -1.23
CA THR A 88 -2.10 17.09 -1.25
C THR A 88 -1.44 17.83 -2.42
N VAL A 89 -0.52 18.74 -2.12
CA VAL A 89 0.20 19.57 -3.09
C VAL A 89 1.64 19.11 -3.16
N GLU A 90 2.16 18.90 -4.36
CA GLU A 90 3.56 18.49 -4.55
C GLU A 90 4.52 19.59 -4.05
N GLY A 91 5.42 19.23 -3.14
CA GLY A 91 6.38 20.17 -2.52
C GLY A 91 5.89 20.87 -1.26
N GLU A 92 4.64 20.63 -0.81
CA GLU A 92 4.17 21.07 0.51
C GLU A 92 4.27 19.89 1.50
N GLU A 93 4.70 20.16 2.73
CA GLU A 93 4.88 19.13 3.75
C GLU A 93 3.56 18.66 4.38
N GLU A 94 2.53 19.52 4.39
CA GLU A 94 1.23 19.25 4.99
C GLU A 94 0.11 19.40 3.97
N ASP A 95 -0.90 18.51 4.07
CA ASP A 95 -2.12 18.61 3.29
C ASP A 95 -2.93 19.85 3.68
N ILE A 96 -3.50 20.51 2.68
CA ILE A 96 -4.29 21.72 2.85
C ILE A 96 -5.75 21.34 3.13
N PHE A 97 -6.28 21.75 4.27
CA PHE A 97 -7.67 21.50 4.66
C PHE A 97 -8.66 22.29 3.81
N ILE A 98 -9.70 21.63 3.30
CA ILE A 98 -10.79 22.25 2.53
C ILE A 98 -12.11 22.02 3.27
N PRO A 99 -12.72 23.08 3.84
CA PRO A 99 -14.01 22.99 4.48
C PRO A 99 -15.11 22.50 3.51
N ALA A 100 -16.12 21.81 4.03
CA ALA A 100 -17.22 21.25 3.23
C ALA A 100 -17.90 22.27 2.29
N ALA A 101 -18.11 23.50 2.75
CA ALA A 101 -18.70 24.57 1.95
C ALA A 101 -17.78 25.11 0.83
N GLN A 102 -16.49 24.72 0.82
CA GLN A 102 -15.46 25.25 -0.10
C GLN A 102 -14.91 24.18 -1.05
N THR A 103 -15.49 23.00 -1.05
CA THR A 103 -15.10 21.91 -1.97
C THR A 103 -15.52 22.16 -3.42
N ASN A 104 -16.53 23.00 -3.65
CA ASN A 104 -17.02 23.41 -4.96
C ASN A 104 -17.27 22.26 -5.95
N GLY A 105 -17.79 21.13 -5.44
CA GLY A 105 -18.11 19.94 -6.24
C GLY A 105 -16.89 19.06 -6.59
N ALA A 106 -15.76 19.27 -5.91
CA ALA A 106 -14.64 18.35 -5.99
C ALA A 106 -15.01 17.00 -5.35
N LEU A 107 -14.65 15.92 -6.03
CA LEU A 107 -14.83 14.54 -5.59
C LEU A 107 -13.47 13.94 -5.23
N HIS A 108 -13.50 12.83 -4.52
CA HIS A 108 -12.30 12.10 -4.14
C HIS A 108 -11.42 11.77 -5.35
N LYS A 109 -10.10 12.02 -5.24
CA LYS A 109 -9.07 11.88 -6.29
C LYS A 109 -9.12 12.92 -7.42
N ASP A 110 -10.01 13.92 -7.39
CA ASP A 110 -9.96 14.99 -8.39
C ASP A 110 -8.65 15.80 -8.28
N THR A 111 -8.05 16.14 -9.42
CA THR A 111 -6.99 17.15 -9.44
C THR A 111 -7.65 18.51 -9.44
N VAL A 112 -7.35 19.30 -8.42
CA VAL A 112 -7.98 20.58 -8.19
C VAL A 112 -6.98 21.71 -8.11
N GLN A 113 -7.44 22.90 -8.47
CA GLN A 113 -6.76 24.16 -8.20
C GLN A 113 -7.41 24.79 -6.96
N ILE A 114 -6.59 25.22 -6.01
CA ILE A 114 -7.04 25.83 -4.76
C ILE A 114 -6.37 27.18 -4.53
N THR A 115 -7.02 28.02 -3.72
CA THR A 115 -6.44 29.23 -3.13
C THR A 115 -6.38 29.09 -1.63
N LEU A 116 -5.31 29.59 -1.01
CA LEU A 116 -5.20 29.61 0.44
C LEU A 116 -6.07 30.73 1.05
N SER A 117 -6.74 30.43 2.14
CA SER A 117 -7.52 31.39 2.90
C SER A 117 -6.62 32.36 3.65
N LYS A 118 -6.88 33.68 3.55
CA LYS A 118 -6.09 34.74 4.21
C LYS A 118 -6.24 34.73 5.75
N ASN A 119 -7.22 34.05 6.31
CA ASN A 119 -7.57 34.06 7.74
C ASN A 119 -7.36 32.67 8.41
N SER A 120 -6.31 31.94 8.08
CA SER A 120 -5.95 30.77 8.87
C SER A 120 -5.40 31.19 10.23
N SER A 121 -6.29 31.43 11.19
CA SER A 121 -5.94 31.74 12.59
C SER A 121 -5.50 30.51 13.40
N GLY A 122 -5.36 29.34 12.75
CA GLY A 122 -4.94 28.07 13.33
C GLY A 122 -3.62 27.55 12.75
N LYS A 123 -3.09 26.52 13.36
CA LYS A 123 -1.86 25.82 12.94
C LYS A 123 -1.97 25.13 11.57
N ARG A 124 -3.18 24.96 10.98
CA ARG A 124 -3.40 24.28 9.70
C ARG A 124 -3.69 25.26 8.58
N LYS A 125 -3.09 25.04 7.41
CA LYS A 125 -3.40 25.78 6.18
C LYS A 125 -4.81 25.39 5.70
N GLU A 126 -5.68 26.39 5.45
CA GLU A 126 -7.01 26.21 4.88
C GLU A 126 -7.05 26.75 3.45
N GLY A 127 -7.83 26.11 2.59
CA GLY A 127 -7.99 26.50 1.21
C GLY A 127 -9.42 26.39 0.68
N THR A 128 -9.63 26.92 -0.51
CA THR A 128 -10.89 26.83 -1.26
C THR A 128 -10.59 26.25 -2.64
N VAL A 129 -11.35 25.25 -3.07
CA VAL A 129 -11.26 24.76 -4.44
C VAL A 129 -11.82 25.81 -5.39
N THR A 130 -10.98 26.29 -6.32
CA THR A 130 -11.37 27.29 -7.31
C THR A 130 -11.75 26.66 -8.64
N LYS A 131 -11.11 25.52 -8.97
CA LYS A 131 -11.36 24.81 -10.22
C LYS A 131 -11.02 23.33 -10.09
N ILE A 132 -11.83 22.50 -10.74
CA ILE A 132 -11.52 21.08 -10.95
C ILE A 132 -10.81 20.99 -12.30
N LEU A 133 -9.55 20.54 -12.29
CA LEU A 133 -8.70 20.46 -13.47
C LEU A 133 -8.92 19.16 -14.23
N SER A 134 -9.01 18.04 -13.48
CA SER A 134 -9.38 16.73 -14.02
C SER A 134 -10.15 15.93 -12.98
N ARG A 135 -11.05 15.09 -13.46
CA ARG A 135 -11.76 14.14 -12.62
C ARG A 135 -10.86 12.94 -12.35
N GLY A 136 -10.72 12.57 -11.07
CA GLY A 136 -9.92 11.42 -10.65
C GLY A 136 -10.72 10.14 -10.59
N THR A 137 -12.06 10.22 -10.62
CA THR A 137 -12.95 9.07 -10.54
C THR A 137 -14.05 9.20 -11.59
N GLU A 138 -14.04 8.30 -12.56
CA GLU A 138 -15.04 8.21 -13.62
C GLU A 138 -16.04 7.08 -13.35
N GLN A 139 -15.60 6.02 -12.66
CA GLN A 139 -16.41 4.86 -12.32
C GLN A 139 -16.37 4.59 -10.82
N LEU A 140 -17.49 4.11 -10.29
CA LEU A 140 -17.65 3.76 -8.87
C LEU A 140 -18.35 2.42 -8.73
N VAL A 141 -17.93 1.65 -7.74
CA VAL A 141 -18.68 0.48 -7.26
C VAL A 141 -19.77 0.98 -6.32
N CYS A 142 -20.99 0.52 -6.56
CA CYS A 142 -22.16 0.95 -5.84
C CYS A 142 -23.09 -0.24 -5.54
N THR A 143 -23.91 -0.07 -4.53
CA THR A 143 -25.10 -0.90 -4.31
C THR A 143 -26.30 -0.25 -5.03
N TYR A 144 -26.95 -1.00 -5.91
CA TYR A 144 -28.07 -0.48 -6.70
C TYR A 144 -29.39 -0.65 -5.93
N GLU A 145 -30.15 0.44 -5.84
CA GLU A 145 -31.49 0.47 -5.26
C GLU A 145 -32.50 0.88 -6.30
N LYS A 146 -33.41 -0.03 -6.63
CA LYS A 146 -34.46 0.20 -7.66
C LYS A 146 -35.74 0.75 -7.03
N SER A 147 -36.21 1.85 -7.59
CA SER A 147 -37.57 2.39 -7.35
C SER A 147 -38.48 2.13 -8.56
N LYS A 148 -39.76 2.51 -8.47
CA LYS A 148 -40.75 2.25 -9.55
C LYS A 148 -40.33 2.82 -10.90
N ASN A 149 -39.80 4.05 -10.94
CA ASN A 149 -39.54 4.80 -12.18
C ASN A 149 -38.07 5.20 -12.34
N PHE A 150 -37.19 4.91 -11.37
CA PHE A 150 -35.78 5.26 -11.37
C PHE A 150 -35.02 4.34 -10.42
N GLY A 151 -33.72 4.47 -10.39
CA GLY A 151 -32.87 3.83 -9.40
C GLY A 151 -31.82 4.78 -8.89
N PHE A 152 -31.24 4.42 -7.75
CA PHE A 152 -30.08 5.04 -7.19
C PHE A 152 -28.95 4.01 -7.06
N ALA A 153 -27.74 4.46 -7.32
CA ALA A 153 -26.55 3.71 -7.00
C ALA A 153 -25.88 4.37 -5.80
N VAL A 154 -25.87 3.66 -4.69
CA VAL A 154 -25.25 4.09 -3.42
C VAL A 154 -23.77 3.69 -3.46
N PRO A 155 -22.80 4.63 -3.47
CA PRO A 155 -21.40 4.30 -3.54
C PRO A 155 -20.93 3.47 -2.31
N ASP A 156 -20.16 2.41 -2.54
CA ASP A 156 -19.57 1.61 -1.46
C ASP A 156 -18.46 2.36 -0.72
N ASN A 157 -17.81 3.30 -1.40
CA ASN A 157 -16.79 4.13 -0.79
C ASN A 157 -17.43 5.35 -0.09
N PRO A 158 -17.40 5.44 1.24
CA PRO A 158 -18.07 6.52 2.00
C PRO A 158 -17.48 7.92 1.73
N ARG A 159 -16.34 8.03 1.05
CA ARG A 159 -15.80 9.31 0.58
C ARG A 159 -16.64 9.96 -0.52
N PHE A 160 -17.55 9.19 -1.14
CA PHE A 160 -18.57 9.70 -2.06
C PHE A 160 -19.90 9.80 -1.32
N ALA A 161 -20.15 10.95 -0.72
CA ALA A 161 -21.29 11.17 0.19
C ALA A 161 -22.66 11.28 -0.51
N GLN A 162 -22.72 11.18 -1.84
CA GLN A 162 -23.96 11.37 -2.60
C GLN A 162 -24.29 10.14 -3.44
N ASP A 163 -25.56 9.72 -3.37
CA ASP A 163 -26.09 8.69 -4.27
C ASP A 163 -26.10 9.18 -5.71
N ILE A 164 -25.85 8.26 -6.64
CA ILE A 164 -25.84 8.54 -8.07
C ILE A 164 -27.20 8.18 -8.64
N PHE A 165 -27.91 9.16 -9.21
CA PHE A 165 -29.17 8.93 -9.91
C PHE A 165 -28.91 8.10 -11.17
N THR A 166 -29.66 7.00 -11.34
CA THR A 166 -29.50 6.09 -12.48
C THR A 166 -30.87 5.84 -13.11
N PRO A 167 -31.17 6.39 -14.31
CA PRO A 167 -32.38 6.09 -15.04
C PRO A 167 -32.51 4.58 -15.32
N LEU A 168 -33.75 4.05 -15.31
CA LEU A 168 -33.98 2.62 -15.53
C LEU A 168 -33.41 2.10 -16.85
N GLU A 169 -33.49 2.93 -17.92
CA GLU A 169 -32.93 2.61 -19.23
C GLU A 169 -31.40 2.43 -19.21
N ARG A 170 -30.73 3.00 -18.19
CA ARG A 170 -29.28 2.96 -18.01
C ARG A 170 -28.86 2.02 -16.88
N SER A 171 -29.80 1.22 -16.33
CA SER A 171 -29.52 0.31 -15.21
C SER A 171 -29.03 -1.08 -15.62
N LYS A 172 -28.94 -1.39 -16.91
CA LYS A 172 -28.64 -2.75 -17.43
C LYS A 172 -29.52 -3.86 -16.84
N GLY A 173 -30.76 -3.54 -16.40
CA GLY A 173 -31.63 -4.51 -15.76
C GLY A 173 -31.29 -4.79 -14.27
N GLY A 174 -30.51 -3.91 -13.64
CA GLY A 174 -30.19 -4.00 -12.21
C GLY A 174 -31.45 -4.06 -11.35
N VAL A 175 -31.39 -4.85 -10.28
CA VAL A 175 -32.40 -4.95 -9.23
C VAL A 175 -31.78 -4.51 -7.89
N SER A 176 -32.65 -4.18 -6.92
CA SER A 176 -32.15 -3.78 -5.59
C SER A 176 -31.28 -4.86 -4.99
N GLY A 177 -30.17 -4.47 -4.38
CA GLY A 177 -29.15 -5.36 -3.83
C GLY A 177 -28.06 -5.81 -4.81
N HIS A 178 -28.15 -5.44 -6.12
CA HIS A 178 -27.03 -5.68 -7.01
C HIS A 178 -25.85 -4.75 -6.70
N LYS A 179 -24.65 -5.33 -6.61
CA LYS A 179 -23.39 -4.60 -6.71
C LYS A 179 -23.11 -4.30 -8.16
N VAL A 180 -22.90 -3.04 -8.47
CA VAL A 180 -22.76 -2.53 -9.84
C VAL A 180 -21.56 -1.60 -9.97
N VAL A 181 -20.95 -1.57 -11.16
CA VAL A 181 -20.02 -0.50 -11.54
C VAL A 181 -20.83 0.55 -12.28
N VAL A 182 -20.76 1.79 -11.80
CA VAL A 182 -21.48 2.94 -12.37
C VAL A 182 -20.48 3.94 -12.94
N GLU A 183 -20.63 4.30 -14.20
CA GLU A 183 -19.91 5.40 -14.83
C GLU A 183 -20.70 6.70 -14.61
N ILE A 184 -20.03 7.71 -14.07
CA ILE A 184 -20.62 9.02 -13.81
C ILE A 184 -20.74 9.77 -15.14
N THR A 185 -21.97 10.08 -15.55
CA THR A 185 -22.25 10.83 -16.81
C THR A 185 -22.46 12.33 -16.58
N ASP A 186 -22.93 12.71 -15.40
CA ASP A 186 -23.00 14.10 -14.93
C ASP A 186 -22.64 14.15 -13.45
N TYR A 187 -21.69 15.01 -13.11
CA TYR A 187 -21.19 15.16 -11.72
C TYR A 187 -22.09 16.02 -10.82
N GLY A 188 -23.20 16.50 -11.35
CA GLY A 188 -24.10 17.42 -10.66
C GLY A 188 -23.49 18.82 -10.50
N LYS A 189 -24.34 19.84 -10.62
CA LYS A 189 -23.98 21.24 -10.34
C LYS A 189 -25.12 21.90 -9.55
N ASN A 190 -24.76 22.86 -8.70
CA ASN A 190 -25.74 23.68 -7.96
C ASN A 190 -26.72 22.84 -7.11
N GLY A 191 -26.24 21.84 -6.39
CA GLY A 191 -27.05 21.03 -5.48
C GLY A 191 -27.82 19.88 -6.15
N LYS A 192 -27.65 19.65 -7.45
CA LYS A 192 -28.20 18.45 -8.14
C LYS A 192 -27.32 17.25 -7.81
N LYS A 193 -27.97 16.10 -7.58
CA LYS A 193 -27.26 14.81 -7.41
C LYS A 193 -26.54 14.43 -8.71
N PRO A 194 -25.41 13.72 -8.64
CA PRO A 194 -24.74 13.19 -9.83
C PRO A 194 -25.64 12.16 -10.54
N GLU A 195 -25.47 12.06 -11.88
CA GLU A 195 -26.13 11.04 -12.70
C GLU A 195 -25.11 10.05 -13.25
N GLY A 196 -25.53 8.80 -13.39
CA GLY A 196 -24.67 7.74 -13.91
C GLY A 196 -25.42 6.68 -14.71
N LYS A 197 -24.64 5.80 -15.33
CA LYS A 197 -25.14 4.59 -16.00
C LYS A 197 -24.41 3.37 -15.43
N VAL A 198 -25.11 2.27 -15.26
CA VAL A 198 -24.53 0.98 -14.92
C VAL A 198 -23.75 0.45 -16.12
N VAL A 199 -22.44 0.23 -15.94
CA VAL A 199 -21.58 -0.34 -16.98
C VAL A 199 -21.33 -1.85 -16.77
N GLU A 200 -21.46 -2.32 -15.53
CA GLU A 200 -21.29 -3.73 -15.18
C GLU A 200 -22.17 -4.08 -13.96
N ILE A 201 -22.75 -5.28 -13.95
CA ILE A 201 -23.37 -5.89 -12.76
C ILE A 201 -22.39 -6.94 -12.26
N ILE A 202 -21.88 -6.76 -11.04
CA ILE A 202 -20.90 -7.68 -10.41
C ILE A 202 -21.61 -8.94 -9.92
N GLY A 203 -22.75 -8.78 -9.24
CA GLY A 203 -23.58 -9.83 -8.67
C GLY A 203 -24.55 -9.27 -7.65
N HIS A 204 -25.34 -10.11 -7.00
CA HIS A 204 -26.17 -9.69 -5.87
C HIS A 204 -25.33 -9.68 -4.59
N ILE A 205 -25.61 -8.79 -3.64
CA ILE A 205 -24.88 -8.64 -2.38
C ILE A 205 -24.81 -9.95 -1.57
N ASN A 206 -25.77 -10.86 -1.79
CA ASN A 206 -25.84 -12.17 -1.13
C ASN A 206 -25.16 -13.29 -1.95
N ASP A 207 -24.65 -13.00 -3.16
CA ASP A 207 -23.97 -14.00 -3.96
C ASP A 207 -22.52 -14.20 -3.46
N PRO A 208 -22.03 -15.44 -3.30
CA PRO A 208 -20.67 -15.70 -2.87
C PRO A 208 -19.62 -15.00 -3.74
N GLY A 209 -18.66 -14.33 -3.12
CA GLY A 209 -17.54 -13.66 -3.80
C GLY A 209 -17.87 -12.31 -4.45
N THR A 210 -19.13 -11.86 -4.45
CA THR A 210 -19.52 -10.53 -4.94
C THR A 210 -18.92 -9.42 -4.08
N ASP A 211 -18.78 -9.67 -2.79
CA ASP A 211 -18.17 -8.80 -1.81
C ASP A 211 -16.70 -8.51 -2.12
N ILE A 212 -15.89 -9.56 -2.30
CA ILE A 212 -14.47 -9.44 -2.67
C ILE A 212 -14.33 -8.80 -4.07
N MET A 213 -15.17 -9.25 -5.04
CA MET A 213 -15.12 -8.67 -6.38
C MET A 213 -15.48 -7.18 -6.39
N SER A 214 -16.35 -6.73 -5.49
CA SER A 214 -16.65 -5.30 -5.32
C SER A 214 -15.42 -4.50 -4.87
N ILE A 215 -14.61 -5.06 -3.96
CA ILE A 215 -13.33 -4.45 -3.55
C ILE A 215 -12.36 -4.43 -4.73
N VAL A 216 -12.20 -5.55 -5.44
CA VAL A 216 -11.34 -5.67 -6.63
C VAL A 216 -11.66 -4.58 -7.66
N LYS A 217 -12.93 -4.39 -7.97
CA LYS A 217 -13.40 -3.35 -8.90
C LYS A 217 -13.25 -1.95 -8.32
N GLY A 218 -13.48 -1.78 -7.01
CA GLY A 218 -13.32 -0.49 -6.32
C GLY A 218 -11.88 0.03 -6.31
N TYR A 219 -10.90 -0.87 -6.32
CA TYR A 219 -9.48 -0.55 -6.45
C TYR A 219 -8.98 -0.62 -7.89
N ASP A 220 -9.86 -0.82 -8.88
CA ASP A 220 -9.49 -0.95 -10.30
C ASP A 220 -8.38 -1.99 -10.55
N LEU A 221 -8.47 -3.13 -9.86
CA LEU A 221 -7.49 -4.21 -10.00
C LEU A 221 -7.79 -5.02 -11.27
N PRO A 222 -6.80 -5.23 -12.15
CA PRO A 222 -6.99 -5.92 -13.41
C PRO A 222 -7.03 -7.45 -13.20
N VAL A 223 -8.21 -8.04 -13.24
CA VAL A 223 -8.41 -9.48 -13.00
C VAL A 223 -7.95 -10.32 -14.20
N GLU A 224 -8.28 -9.88 -15.41
CA GLU A 224 -8.04 -10.65 -16.63
C GLU A 224 -6.85 -10.15 -17.44
N PHE A 225 -6.24 -11.04 -18.20
CA PHE A 225 -5.25 -10.69 -19.21
C PHE A 225 -5.91 -10.64 -20.60
N SER A 226 -5.49 -9.66 -21.41
CA SER A 226 -6.03 -9.54 -22.77
C SER A 226 -5.69 -10.75 -23.63
N GLN A 227 -6.54 -11.05 -24.64
CA GLN A 227 -6.29 -12.15 -25.57
C GLN A 227 -4.93 -12.03 -26.29
N LYS A 228 -4.44 -10.80 -26.53
CA LYS A 228 -3.13 -10.57 -27.14
C LYS A 228 -2.00 -11.10 -26.24
N ILE A 229 -2.10 -10.85 -24.94
CA ILE A 229 -1.13 -11.34 -23.94
C ILE A 229 -1.22 -12.85 -23.83
N MET A 230 -2.43 -13.40 -23.72
CA MET A 230 -2.59 -14.86 -23.62
C MET A 230 -2.02 -15.61 -24.82
N LYS A 231 -2.21 -15.10 -26.05
CA LYS A 231 -1.58 -15.65 -27.26
C LYS A 231 -0.05 -15.56 -27.22
N GLN A 232 0.52 -14.48 -26.68
CA GLN A 232 1.98 -14.38 -26.51
C GLN A 232 2.48 -15.46 -25.54
N VAL A 233 1.79 -15.65 -24.43
CA VAL A 233 2.11 -16.64 -23.39
C VAL A 233 1.98 -18.07 -23.92
N GLU A 234 0.98 -18.37 -24.77
CA GLU A 234 0.81 -19.69 -25.39
C GLU A 234 2.05 -20.14 -26.16
N ASN A 235 2.78 -19.21 -26.78
CA ASN A 235 4.00 -19.47 -27.54
C ASN A 235 5.25 -19.68 -26.67
N VAL A 236 5.18 -19.40 -25.36
CA VAL A 236 6.30 -19.65 -24.43
C VAL A 236 6.37 -21.16 -24.16
N SER A 237 7.58 -21.73 -24.32
CA SER A 237 7.83 -23.15 -24.00
C SER A 237 7.57 -23.45 -22.52
N ASN A 238 7.15 -24.67 -22.23
CA ASN A 238 7.06 -25.14 -20.84
C ASN A 238 8.40 -25.66 -20.30
N GLU A 239 9.39 -25.84 -21.17
CA GLU A 239 10.70 -26.40 -20.86
C GLU A 239 11.80 -25.40 -21.25
N VAL A 240 12.87 -25.39 -20.47
CA VAL A 240 14.08 -24.59 -20.76
C VAL A 240 14.83 -25.26 -21.92
N SER A 241 15.05 -24.50 -22.98
CA SER A 241 15.78 -25.02 -24.17
C SER A 241 17.29 -25.01 -23.96
N ALA A 242 18.00 -25.82 -24.75
CA ALA A 242 19.47 -25.79 -24.77
C ALA A 242 20.04 -24.41 -25.16
N ALA A 243 19.30 -23.66 -25.98
CA ALA A 243 19.68 -22.31 -26.37
C ALA A 243 19.56 -21.32 -25.18
N ASP A 244 18.54 -21.49 -24.34
CA ASP A 244 18.36 -20.64 -23.14
C ASP A 244 19.43 -20.93 -22.08
N MET A 245 19.95 -22.15 -22.03
CA MET A 245 21.02 -22.57 -21.11
C MET A 245 22.41 -22.12 -21.58
N ALA A 246 22.60 -21.86 -22.86
CA ALA A 246 23.91 -21.55 -23.41
C ALA A 246 24.54 -20.29 -22.81
N GLY A 247 25.79 -20.41 -22.36
CA GLY A 247 26.54 -19.30 -21.76
C GLY A 247 26.22 -19.00 -20.32
N ARG A 248 25.29 -19.73 -19.69
CA ARG A 248 24.96 -19.62 -18.27
C ARG A 248 25.85 -20.52 -17.43
N MET A 249 26.06 -20.15 -16.18
CA MET A 249 26.74 -20.99 -15.19
C MET A 249 25.81 -22.16 -14.83
N ASP A 250 26.30 -23.40 -14.99
CA ASP A 250 25.54 -24.60 -14.68
C ASP A 250 25.70 -24.98 -13.21
N LEU A 251 24.61 -24.89 -12.47
CA LEU A 251 24.54 -25.19 -11.03
C LEU A 251 23.56 -26.34 -10.74
N ARG A 252 23.19 -27.14 -11.75
CA ARG A 252 22.19 -28.21 -11.62
C ARG A 252 22.64 -29.35 -10.70
N ASP A 253 23.93 -29.48 -10.45
CA ASP A 253 24.49 -30.47 -9.54
C ASP A 253 24.61 -29.96 -8.10
N TRP A 254 24.24 -28.68 -7.85
CA TRP A 254 24.22 -28.12 -6.51
C TRP A 254 22.98 -28.57 -5.76
N GLN A 255 23.14 -28.96 -4.47
CA GLN A 255 22.00 -29.27 -3.62
C GLN A 255 21.17 -28.02 -3.36
N THR A 256 20.00 -27.94 -3.97
CA THR A 256 19.16 -26.74 -4.02
C THR A 256 17.73 -27.04 -3.56
N VAL A 257 17.17 -26.20 -2.72
CA VAL A 257 15.78 -26.32 -2.22
C VAL A 257 15.04 -25.01 -2.35
N THR A 258 13.70 -25.08 -2.50
CA THR A 258 12.79 -23.97 -2.22
C THR A 258 12.12 -24.21 -0.86
N ILE A 259 11.81 -23.15 -0.13
CA ILE A 259 11.13 -23.20 1.19
C ILE A 259 10.06 -22.12 1.21
N ASP A 260 8.80 -22.53 1.09
CA ASP A 260 7.65 -21.63 0.90
C ASP A 260 6.43 -22.09 1.72
N GLY A 261 5.31 -21.38 1.60
CA GLY A 261 4.02 -21.85 2.09
C GLY A 261 3.53 -23.08 1.30
N GLU A 262 2.71 -23.91 1.94
CA GLU A 262 2.17 -25.13 1.32
C GLU A 262 1.42 -24.83 0.02
N ASP A 263 0.69 -23.72 -0.03
CA ASP A 263 -0.18 -23.33 -1.14
C ASP A 263 0.53 -22.49 -2.22
N ALA A 264 1.80 -22.12 -2.00
CA ALA A 264 2.58 -21.31 -2.94
C ALA A 264 2.79 -22.07 -4.26
N LYS A 265 2.62 -21.37 -5.40
CA LYS A 265 2.81 -21.94 -6.74
C LYS A 265 3.82 -21.15 -7.58
N ASP A 266 4.07 -19.92 -7.19
CA ASP A 266 4.97 -18.95 -7.82
C ASP A 266 6.27 -18.86 -7.01
N LEU A 267 7.10 -19.90 -7.12
CA LEU A 267 8.35 -20.05 -6.37
C LEU A 267 9.42 -19.15 -7.00
N ASP A 268 9.61 -17.98 -6.40
CA ASP A 268 10.57 -16.96 -6.87
C ASP A 268 12.01 -17.30 -6.55
N ASP A 269 12.28 -17.96 -5.41
CA ASP A 269 13.61 -18.16 -4.86
C ASP A 269 13.91 -19.61 -4.50
N ALA A 270 15.18 -19.96 -4.64
CA ALA A 270 15.75 -21.24 -4.22
C ALA A 270 17.09 -21.00 -3.56
N ILE A 271 17.45 -21.86 -2.62
CA ILE A 271 18.62 -21.69 -1.76
C ILE A 271 19.55 -22.89 -1.88
N THR A 272 20.83 -22.60 -1.99
CA THR A 272 21.94 -23.54 -1.80
C THR A 272 22.82 -23.05 -0.67
N LEU A 273 23.25 -23.92 0.22
CA LEU A 273 24.19 -23.57 1.28
C LEU A 273 25.21 -24.66 1.55
N THR A 274 26.48 -24.33 1.36
CA THR A 274 27.62 -25.15 1.76
C THR A 274 28.48 -24.43 2.78
N LYS A 275 29.32 -25.17 3.47
CA LYS A 275 30.31 -24.61 4.42
C LYS A 275 31.64 -25.29 4.21
N GLU A 276 32.66 -24.52 3.93
CA GLU A 276 34.02 -24.98 3.76
C GLU A 276 34.96 -24.27 4.75
N GLY A 277 35.45 -25.02 5.76
CA GLY A 277 36.10 -24.42 6.89
C GLY A 277 35.22 -23.44 7.65
N ASP A 278 35.66 -22.18 7.76
CA ASP A 278 34.96 -21.10 8.47
C ASP A 278 34.10 -20.23 7.52
N LEU A 279 34.02 -20.61 6.26
CA LEU A 279 33.27 -19.86 5.22
C LEU A 279 32.01 -20.58 4.82
N TYR A 280 30.93 -19.84 4.81
CA TYR A 280 29.66 -20.25 4.19
C TYR A 280 29.64 -19.79 2.74
N GLU A 281 29.22 -20.65 1.83
CA GLU A 281 28.87 -20.28 0.45
C GLU A 281 27.37 -20.40 0.30
N LEU A 282 26.71 -19.23 0.28
CA LEU A 282 25.27 -19.08 0.16
C LEU A 282 24.91 -18.70 -1.28
N GLY A 283 24.20 -19.57 -1.97
CA GLY A 283 23.56 -19.30 -3.25
C GLY A 283 22.09 -18.92 -3.06
N VAL A 284 21.74 -17.70 -3.47
CA VAL A 284 20.35 -17.23 -3.56
C VAL A 284 20.02 -17.16 -5.04
N HIS A 285 19.17 -18.07 -5.50
CA HIS A 285 18.83 -18.25 -6.91
C HIS A 285 17.42 -17.75 -7.15
N ILE A 286 17.29 -16.71 -7.98
CA ILE A 286 16.01 -16.05 -8.25
C ILE A 286 15.57 -16.36 -9.67
N ALA A 287 14.30 -16.71 -9.85
CA ALA A 287 13.68 -17.00 -11.12
C ALA A 287 14.00 -15.92 -12.18
N ASP A 288 14.61 -16.31 -13.31
CA ASP A 288 14.96 -15.37 -14.39
C ASP A 288 13.73 -15.04 -15.26
N VAL A 289 12.76 -14.35 -14.67
CA VAL A 289 11.54 -13.89 -15.35
C VAL A 289 11.87 -13.02 -16.57
N SER A 290 12.94 -12.24 -16.49
CA SER A 290 13.37 -11.34 -17.55
C SER A 290 13.79 -12.05 -18.85
N ASN A 291 14.01 -13.37 -18.80
CA ASN A 291 14.23 -14.19 -20.01
C ASN A 291 12.95 -14.33 -20.85
N TYR A 292 11.80 -14.37 -20.20
CA TYR A 292 10.49 -14.62 -20.82
C TYR A 292 9.70 -13.33 -21.01
N VAL A 293 9.87 -12.34 -20.13
CA VAL A 293 9.20 -11.05 -20.17
C VAL A 293 10.19 -10.00 -20.67
N GLN A 294 10.32 -9.92 -22.00
CA GLN A 294 11.24 -8.99 -22.65
C GLN A 294 10.73 -7.55 -22.54
N GLU A 295 11.67 -6.61 -22.34
CA GLU A 295 11.39 -5.19 -22.26
C GLU A 295 10.57 -4.70 -23.46
N SER A 296 9.55 -3.86 -23.19
CA SER A 296 8.62 -3.29 -24.18
C SER A 296 7.72 -4.32 -24.89
N SER A 297 7.73 -5.60 -24.50
CA SER A 297 6.76 -6.59 -24.98
C SER A 297 5.35 -6.31 -24.42
N ALA A 298 4.31 -6.92 -25.02
CA ALA A 298 2.96 -6.78 -24.47
C ALA A 298 2.85 -7.32 -23.04
N LEU A 299 3.59 -8.37 -22.72
CA LEU A 299 3.70 -8.90 -21.34
C LEU A 299 4.35 -7.89 -20.40
N ASP A 300 5.41 -7.23 -20.82
CA ASP A 300 6.11 -6.23 -20.04
C ASP A 300 5.24 -5.01 -19.75
N VAL A 301 4.56 -4.49 -20.76
CA VAL A 301 3.63 -3.36 -20.62
C VAL A 301 2.51 -3.68 -19.62
N GLU A 302 1.98 -4.91 -19.67
CA GLU A 302 0.95 -5.35 -18.73
C GLU A 302 1.52 -5.56 -17.32
N ALA A 303 2.72 -6.16 -17.21
CA ALA A 303 3.39 -6.35 -15.92
C ALA A 303 3.70 -5.01 -15.24
N LEU A 304 4.18 -4.02 -15.99
CA LEU A 304 4.38 -2.65 -15.48
C LEU A 304 3.06 -2.02 -15.05
N LYS A 305 2.00 -2.12 -15.87
CA LYS A 305 0.68 -1.60 -15.53
C LYS A 305 0.15 -2.17 -14.21
N ARG A 306 0.34 -3.47 -13.96
CA ARG A 306 -0.02 -4.14 -12.72
C ARG A 306 0.90 -3.75 -11.56
N GLY A 307 2.19 -3.62 -11.82
CA GLY A 307 3.26 -3.24 -10.89
C GLY A 307 3.59 -4.30 -9.84
N THR A 308 2.60 -5.00 -9.34
CA THR A 308 2.73 -6.08 -8.36
C THR A 308 1.58 -7.09 -8.46
N SER A 309 1.78 -8.31 -7.97
CA SER A 309 0.68 -9.22 -7.66
C SER A 309 -0.06 -8.75 -6.42
N VAL A 310 -1.36 -9.04 -6.31
CA VAL A 310 -2.22 -8.69 -5.17
C VAL A 310 -2.74 -9.96 -4.53
N TYR A 311 -2.47 -10.15 -3.23
CA TYR A 311 -2.79 -11.36 -2.47
C TYR A 311 -4.03 -11.11 -1.61
N LEU A 312 -5.21 -11.29 -2.20
CA LEU A 312 -6.46 -11.15 -1.47
C LEU A 312 -6.74 -12.39 -0.63
N VAL A 313 -7.64 -12.27 0.32
CA VAL A 313 -7.95 -13.33 1.28
C VAL A 313 -8.39 -14.66 0.62
N ASP A 314 -9.02 -14.62 -0.57
CA ASP A 314 -9.57 -15.78 -1.27
C ASP A 314 -8.87 -16.10 -2.60
N ARG A 315 -8.08 -15.17 -3.13
CA ARG A 315 -7.43 -15.30 -4.45
C ARG A 315 -6.22 -14.42 -4.61
N VAL A 316 -5.39 -14.75 -5.59
CA VAL A 316 -4.28 -13.92 -6.05
C VAL A 316 -4.64 -13.30 -7.41
N ILE A 317 -4.45 -11.99 -7.54
CA ILE A 317 -4.48 -11.29 -8.84
C ILE A 317 -3.02 -11.15 -9.27
N PRO A 318 -2.52 -12.00 -10.18
CA PRO A 318 -1.09 -12.09 -10.46
C PRO A 318 -0.61 -10.96 -11.37
N MET A 319 0.65 -10.55 -11.20
CA MET A 319 1.35 -9.63 -12.12
C MET A 319 1.56 -10.28 -13.49
N LEU A 320 1.82 -11.56 -13.53
CA LEU A 320 2.09 -12.35 -14.74
C LEU A 320 1.06 -13.48 -14.90
N PRO A 321 0.71 -13.90 -16.14
CA PRO A 321 -0.16 -15.05 -16.37
C PRO A 321 0.38 -16.33 -15.72
N HIS A 322 -0.52 -17.18 -15.20
CA HIS A 322 -0.16 -18.39 -14.45
C HIS A 322 0.77 -19.37 -15.18
N LYS A 323 0.69 -19.44 -16.52
CA LYS A 323 1.63 -20.25 -17.31
C LYS A 323 3.08 -19.81 -17.12
N LEU A 324 3.31 -18.52 -16.84
CA LEU A 324 4.63 -18.00 -16.48
C LEU A 324 4.87 -18.09 -14.98
N SER A 325 4.01 -17.49 -14.17
CA SER A 325 4.23 -17.37 -12.73
C SER A 325 4.29 -18.70 -11.98
N ASN A 326 3.46 -19.68 -12.37
CA ASN A 326 3.40 -21.00 -11.72
C ASN A 326 4.11 -22.09 -12.56
N GLY A 327 4.43 -21.78 -13.83
CA GLY A 327 5.04 -22.69 -14.81
C GLY A 327 6.53 -22.46 -14.99
N ILE A 328 6.91 -21.97 -16.18
CA ILE A 328 8.33 -21.91 -16.60
C ILE A 328 9.20 -20.98 -15.73
N CYS A 329 8.63 -19.94 -15.13
CA CYS A 329 9.37 -19.06 -14.22
C CYS A 329 9.48 -19.66 -12.82
N SER A 330 8.46 -20.38 -12.33
CA SER A 330 8.48 -20.97 -10.99
C SER A 330 9.59 -22.02 -10.84
N LEU A 331 10.37 -21.93 -9.78
CA LEU A 331 11.50 -22.82 -9.51
C LEU A 331 11.04 -24.19 -9.01
N ASN A 332 10.25 -24.87 -9.82
CA ASN A 332 9.66 -26.18 -9.51
C ASN A 332 10.73 -27.27 -9.37
N ALA A 333 10.56 -28.13 -8.36
CA ALA A 333 11.50 -29.22 -8.09
C ALA A 333 11.58 -30.23 -9.23
N GLY A 334 12.78 -30.73 -9.50
CA GLY A 334 13.06 -31.74 -10.52
C GLY A 334 13.19 -31.21 -11.95
N GLU A 335 12.92 -29.93 -12.18
CA GLU A 335 12.95 -29.31 -13.50
C GLU A 335 14.14 -28.36 -13.67
N ASN A 336 14.69 -28.29 -14.90
CA ASN A 336 15.69 -27.27 -15.20
C ASN A 336 15.02 -25.91 -15.21
N ARG A 337 15.63 -24.93 -14.52
CA ARG A 337 15.12 -23.55 -14.44
C ARG A 337 16.24 -22.56 -14.67
N LEU A 338 15.90 -21.45 -15.32
CA LEU A 338 16.79 -20.31 -15.45
C LEU A 338 16.68 -19.45 -14.20
N ALA A 339 17.83 -19.06 -13.68
CA ALA A 339 17.89 -18.17 -12.54
C ALA A 339 18.90 -17.05 -12.75
N LEU A 340 18.73 -15.97 -12.01
CA LEU A 340 19.74 -14.97 -11.75
C LEU A 340 20.18 -15.17 -10.28
N SER A 341 21.43 -15.57 -10.09
CA SER A 341 21.91 -16.03 -8.81
C SER A 341 22.87 -15.02 -8.19
N CYS A 342 22.70 -14.77 -6.90
CA CYS A 342 23.66 -14.07 -6.03
C CYS A 342 24.33 -15.13 -5.14
N ILE A 343 25.59 -15.43 -5.43
CA ILE A 343 26.39 -16.42 -4.71
C ILE A 343 27.35 -15.66 -3.81
N MET A 344 27.28 -15.85 -2.50
CA MET A 344 28.01 -15.06 -1.51
C MET A 344 28.88 -15.95 -0.64
N LYS A 345 30.16 -15.57 -0.45
CA LYS A 345 31.03 -16.15 0.57
C LYS A 345 30.95 -15.30 1.84
N ILE A 346 30.52 -15.93 2.92
CA ILE A 346 30.19 -15.26 4.18
C ILE A 346 31.04 -15.83 5.30
N ASP A 347 31.67 -14.94 6.08
CA ASP A 347 32.48 -15.34 7.24
C ASP A 347 31.61 -15.63 8.49
N GLU A 348 32.19 -16.16 9.54
CA GLU A 348 31.56 -16.46 10.84
C GLU A 348 30.97 -15.20 11.54
N LYS A 349 31.34 -14.01 11.10
CA LYS A 349 30.79 -12.74 11.60
C LYS A 349 29.62 -12.23 10.75
N GLY A 350 29.26 -12.98 9.69
CA GLY A 350 28.20 -12.60 8.76
C GLY A 350 28.61 -11.52 7.74
N ASN A 351 29.93 -11.33 7.49
CA ASN A 351 30.37 -10.41 6.44
C ASN A 351 30.45 -11.15 5.11
N VAL A 352 29.86 -10.55 4.08
CA VAL A 352 30.08 -10.97 2.69
C VAL A 352 31.48 -10.53 2.30
N ILE A 353 32.40 -11.50 2.14
CA ILE A 353 33.80 -11.25 1.79
C ILE A 353 34.05 -11.30 0.29
N ASP A 354 33.20 -12.03 -0.42
CA ASP A 354 33.21 -12.16 -1.88
C ASP A 354 31.82 -12.51 -2.37
N HIS A 355 31.47 -12.09 -3.58
CA HIS A 355 30.20 -12.46 -4.19
C HIS A 355 30.28 -12.52 -5.71
N THR A 356 29.39 -13.28 -6.30
CA THR A 356 29.22 -13.41 -7.75
C THR A 356 27.75 -13.31 -8.09
N ILE A 357 27.40 -12.37 -8.98
CA ILE A 357 26.07 -12.30 -9.59
C ILE A 357 26.17 -12.86 -11.01
N ALA A 358 25.37 -13.89 -11.32
CA ALA A 358 25.48 -14.59 -12.59
C ALA A 358 24.12 -15.07 -13.10
N GLU A 359 24.01 -15.16 -14.43
CA GLU A 359 22.94 -15.91 -15.08
C GLU A 359 23.26 -17.42 -14.94
N THR A 360 22.33 -18.19 -14.36
CA THR A 360 22.56 -19.61 -14.03
C THR A 360 21.48 -20.53 -14.57
N VAL A 361 21.77 -21.80 -14.60
CA VAL A 361 20.79 -22.89 -14.75
C VAL A 361 20.84 -23.71 -13.49
N ILE A 362 19.69 -23.90 -12.85
CA ILE A 362 19.55 -24.68 -11.63
C ILE A 362 18.55 -25.81 -11.79
N LYS A 363 18.58 -26.76 -10.89
CA LYS A 363 17.58 -27.80 -10.74
C LYS A 363 17.30 -27.99 -9.26
N VAL A 364 16.12 -27.60 -8.81
CA VAL A 364 15.72 -27.75 -7.42
C VAL A 364 15.51 -29.22 -7.06
N ASP A 365 16.17 -29.71 -6.03
CA ASP A 365 16.07 -31.11 -5.58
C ASP A 365 14.75 -31.40 -4.87
N ARG A 366 14.34 -30.49 -3.98
CA ARG A 366 13.11 -30.61 -3.18
C ARG A 366 12.44 -29.26 -2.98
N ARG A 367 11.11 -29.31 -3.11
CA ARG A 367 10.25 -28.24 -2.60
C ARG A 367 9.92 -28.52 -1.15
N MET A 368 10.34 -27.66 -0.24
CA MET A 368 10.03 -27.74 1.17
C MET A 368 8.94 -26.74 1.56
N SER A 369 8.21 -27.04 2.63
CA SER A 369 7.32 -26.06 3.24
C SER A 369 7.91 -25.47 4.51
N TYR A 370 7.45 -24.26 4.89
CA TYR A 370 7.81 -23.69 6.19
C TYR A 370 7.47 -24.61 7.34
N THR A 371 6.35 -25.34 7.26
CA THR A 371 5.91 -26.29 8.26
C THR A 371 6.87 -27.50 8.38
N SER A 372 7.26 -28.09 7.25
CA SER A 372 8.19 -29.23 7.25
C SER A 372 9.56 -28.86 7.81
N VAL A 373 10.11 -27.70 7.41
CA VAL A 373 11.41 -27.23 7.92
C VAL A 373 11.32 -26.87 9.41
N LYS A 374 10.20 -26.29 9.89
CA LYS A 374 9.95 -26.06 11.31
C LYS A 374 9.94 -27.38 12.09
N LYS A 375 9.22 -28.40 11.61
CA LYS A 375 9.16 -29.71 12.25
C LYS A 375 10.56 -30.33 12.37
N ILE A 376 11.41 -30.18 11.34
CA ILE A 376 12.78 -30.69 11.36
C ILE A 376 13.62 -29.92 12.40
N LEU A 377 13.62 -28.57 12.37
CA LEU A 377 14.58 -27.73 13.10
C LEU A 377 14.15 -27.33 14.51
N GLU A 378 12.85 -27.28 14.80
CA GLU A 378 12.31 -26.89 16.12
C GLU A 378 11.65 -28.04 16.86
N GLU A 379 10.81 -28.81 16.16
CA GLU A 379 10.03 -29.88 16.78
C GLU A 379 10.77 -31.23 16.81
N HIS A 380 11.86 -31.36 16.01
CA HIS A 380 12.66 -32.59 15.89
C HIS A 380 11.82 -33.81 15.53
N ASP A 381 10.85 -33.63 14.62
CA ASP A 381 9.96 -34.69 14.18
C ASP A 381 10.74 -35.81 13.47
N VAL A 382 10.65 -37.03 14.00
CA VAL A 382 11.46 -38.17 13.52
C VAL A 382 11.07 -38.58 12.09
N ALA A 383 9.80 -38.46 11.73
CA ALA A 383 9.32 -38.84 10.41
C ALA A 383 9.83 -37.85 9.34
N GLU A 384 9.71 -36.55 9.58
CA GLU A 384 10.23 -35.50 8.69
C GLU A 384 11.74 -35.59 8.56
N ILE A 385 12.47 -35.82 9.66
CA ILE A 385 13.93 -35.98 9.65
C ILE A 385 14.35 -37.20 8.82
N GLU A 386 13.68 -38.33 8.94
CA GLU A 386 14.02 -39.53 8.14
C GLU A 386 13.67 -39.34 6.67
N GLU A 387 12.54 -38.69 6.35
CA GLU A 387 12.13 -38.40 4.97
C GLU A 387 13.13 -37.48 4.25
N TYR A 388 13.62 -36.44 4.95
CA TYR A 388 14.52 -35.42 4.40
C TYR A 388 15.94 -35.51 4.93
N LYS A 389 16.38 -36.67 5.39
CA LYS A 389 17.68 -36.86 6.06
C LYS A 389 18.88 -36.32 5.31
N GLU A 390 18.84 -36.32 3.97
CA GLU A 390 19.92 -35.79 3.13
C GLU A 390 20.01 -34.25 3.18
N LEU A 391 18.91 -33.57 3.51
CA LEU A 391 18.81 -32.11 3.58
C LEU A 391 18.99 -31.57 4.99
N VAL A 392 18.77 -32.39 6.02
CA VAL A 392 18.86 -31.96 7.44
C VAL A 392 20.18 -31.24 7.74
N PRO A 393 21.37 -31.73 7.31
CA PRO A 393 22.62 -31.02 7.56
C PRO A 393 22.68 -29.63 6.91
N MET A 394 22.01 -29.43 5.78
CA MET A 394 21.90 -28.13 5.13
C MET A 394 20.96 -27.20 5.91
N PHE A 395 19.81 -27.69 6.39
CA PHE A 395 18.89 -26.89 7.18
C PHE A 395 19.50 -26.44 8.52
N GLU A 396 20.30 -27.29 9.17
CA GLU A 396 21.03 -26.90 10.38
C GLU A 396 22.05 -25.79 10.09
N ARG A 397 22.78 -25.87 8.98
CA ARG A 397 23.69 -24.80 8.54
C ARG A 397 22.93 -23.51 8.19
N MET A 398 21.73 -23.62 7.56
CA MET A 398 20.87 -22.47 7.25
C MET A 398 20.45 -21.76 8.53
N LYS A 399 20.03 -22.51 9.55
CA LYS A 399 19.67 -21.98 10.87
C LYS A 399 20.84 -21.27 11.54
N GLU A 400 22.04 -21.88 11.49
CA GLU A 400 23.27 -21.29 12.03
C GLU A 400 23.61 -19.97 11.33
N LEU A 401 23.66 -19.95 10.00
CA LEU A 401 23.99 -18.75 9.22
C LEU A 401 22.94 -17.65 9.39
N ALA A 402 21.66 -17.97 9.36
CA ALA A 402 20.58 -17.01 9.57
C ALA A 402 20.69 -16.33 10.95
N ALA A 403 21.03 -17.10 12.00
CA ALA A 403 21.26 -16.54 13.33
C ALA A 403 22.44 -15.56 13.36
N ILE A 404 23.54 -15.87 12.65
CA ILE A 404 24.70 -14.98 12.51
C ILE A 404 24.31 -13.68 11.80
N LEU A 405 23.62 -13.77 10.66
CA LEU A 405 23.17 -12.63 9.86
C LEU A 405 22.20 -11.74 10.65
N ARG A 406 21.24 -12.36 11.34
CA ARG A 406 20.28 -11.65 12.20
C ARG A 406 21.01 -10.93 13.35
N LYS A 407 21.93 -11.59 14.03
CA LYS A 407 22.73 -10.98 15.11
C LYS A 407 23.50 -9.76 14.61
N LYS A 408 24.10 -9.85 13.40
CA LYS A 408 24.81 -8.73 12.78
C LYS A 408 23.85 -7.57 12.46
N ARG A 409 22.69 -7.87 11.87
CA ARG A 409 21.66 -6.89 11.53
C ARG A 409 21.12 -6.18 12.79
N MET A 410 20.82 -6.93 13.83
CA MET A 410 20.39 -6.37 15.12
C MET A 410 21.47 -5.50 15.78
N LYS A 411 22.75 -5.91 15.72
CA LYS A 411 23.85 -5.08 16.22
C LYS A 411 24.00 -3.76 15.47
N ARG A 412 23.69 -3.74 14.18
CA ARG A 412 23.67 -2.53 13.34
C ARG A 412 22.55 -1.57 13.75
N GLY A 413 21.44 -2.07 14.28
CA GLY A 413 20.29 -1.28 14.75
C GLY A 413 19.04 -1.49 13.93
N SER A 414 18.94 -2.60 13.17
CA SER A 414 17.72 -2.96 12.46
C SER A 414 16.55 -3.08 13.43
N ILE A 415 15.43 -2.50 13.04
CA ILE A 415 14.19 -2.53 13.80
C ILE A 415 13.37 -3.72 13.30
N ASP A 416 13.05 -4.64 14.21
CA ASP A 416 12.16 -5.77 13.92
C ASP A 416 10.81 -5.51 14.63
N PHE A 417 9.77 -5.26 13.84
CA PHE A 417 8.42 -5.14 14.37
C PHE A 417 7.76 -6.50 14.24
N ASP A 418 7.60 -7.17 15.37
CA ASP A 418 6.96 -8.48 15.42
C ASP A 418 5.44 -8.31 15.67
N PHE A 419 4.74 -7.68 14.72
CA PHE A 419 3.29 -7.63 14.75
C PHE A 419 2.72 -8.94 14.20
N PRO A 420 1.74 -9.55 14.88
CA PRO A 420 1.11 -10.74 14.37
C PRO A 420 0.32 -10.42 13.09
N GLU A 421 0.74 -10.98 11.98
CA GLU A 421 -0.06 -10.98 10.76
C GLU A 421 -1.27 -11.90 10.95
N THR A 422 -2.36 -11.61 10.27
CA THR A 422 -3.59 -12.39 10.36
C THR A 422 -3.63 -13.46 9.28
N LYS A 423 -3.95 -14.70 9.66
CA LYS A 423 -4.32 -15.75 8.71
C LYS A 423 -5.82 -16.03 8.84
N ILE A 424 -6.58 -15.74 7.78
CA ILE A 424 -8.02 -16.03 7.70
C ILE A 424 -8.21 -17.34 6.94
N ILE A 425 -8.91 -18.27 7.54
CA ILE A 425 -9.21 -19.58 6.94
C ILE A 425 -10.64 -19.54 6.42
N LEU A 426 -10.80 -19.80 5.12
CA LEU A 426 -12.08 -19.82 4.44
C LEU A 426 -12.54 -21.27 4.18
N ASP A 427 -13.85 -21.47 4.14
CA ASP A 427 -14.45 -22.69 3.61
C ASP A 427 -14.53 -22.67 2.06
N GLU A 428 -15.10 -23.73 1.48
CA GLU A 428 -15.26 -23.87 0.02
C GLU A 428 -16.19 -22.79 -0.60
N GLN A 429 -17.02 -22.14 0.21
CA GLN A 429 -17.92 -21.06 -0.18
C GLN A 429 -17.28 -19.67 0.00
N GLY A 430 -16.03 -19.61 0.49
CA GLY A 430 -15.33 -18.36 0.78
C GLY A 430 -15.74 -17.68 2.08
N LYS A 431 -16.42 -18.41 3.00
CA LYS A 431 -16.80 -17.92 4.32
C LYS A 431 -15.67 -18.10 5.33
N PRO A 432 -15.40 -17.13 6.20
CA PRO A 432 -14.36 -17.25 7.21
C PRO A 432 -14.79 -18.21 8.33
N VAL A 433 -14.06 -19.31 8.49
CA VAL A 433 -14.32 -20.33 9.53
C VAL A 433 -13.41 -20.18 10.74
N ASP A 434 -12.20 -19.65 10.53
CA ASP A 434 -11.23 -19.40 11.60
C ASP A 434 -10.34 -18.21 11.27
N ILE A 435 -9.92 -17.48 12.31
CA ILE A 435 -8.98 -16.36 12.21
C ILE A 435 -7.92 -16.54 13.30
N LYS A 436 -6.67 -16.61 12.90
CA LYS A 436 -5.55 -16.80 13.81
C LYS A 436 -4.31 -15.99 13.38
N PRO A 437 -3.40 -15.70 14.33
CA PRO A 437 -2.10 -15.11 13.97
C PRO A 437 -1.32 -16.04 13.04
N TYR A 438 -0.59 -15.45 12.10
CA TYR A 438 0.35 -16.17 11.24
C TYR A 438 1.55 -16.64 12.06
N ASP A 439 1.97 -17.89 11.89
CA ASP A 439 3.08 -18.49 12.62
C ASP A 439 4.42 -18.12 11.96
N ARG A 440 5.14 -17.15 12.55
CA ARG A 440 6.49 -16.76 12.15
C ARG A 440 7.51 -17.66 12.83
N ASN A 441 7.97 -18.71 12.15
CA ASN A 441 8.83 -19.76 12.66
C ASN A 441 10.28 -19.66 12.17
N VAL A 442 11.14 -20.63 12.55
CA VAL A 442 12.55 -20.67 12.16
C VAL A 442 12.74 -20.66 10.64
N ALA A 443 11.87 -21.35 9.90
CA ALA A 443 12.03 -21.47 8.45
C ALA A 443 11.74 -20.13 7.74
N THR A 444 10.67 -19.42 8.14
CA THR A 444 10.35 -18.10 7.60
C THR A 444 11.49 -17.10 7.90
N LYS A 445 12.07 -17.19 9.10
CA LYS A 445 13.19 -16.35 9.52
C LYS A 445 14.47 -16.62 8.73
N ILE A 446 14.76 -17.88 8.39
CA ILE A 446 15.91 -18.25 7.54
C ILE A 446 15.79 -17.61 6.17
N ILE A 447 14.65 -17.80 5.50
CA ILE A 447 14.44 -17.27 4.15
C ILE A 447 14.49 -15.74 4.17
N GLU A 448 13.84 -15.09 5.15
CA GLU A 448 13.92 -13.64 5.32
C GLU A 448 15.36 -13.13 5.40
N ASP A 449 16.18 -13.71 6.28
CA ASP A 449 17.58 -13.25 6.46
C ASP A 449 18.42 -13.48 5.19
N PHE A 450 18.17 -14.56 4.41
CA PHE A 450 18.87 -14.83 3.16
C PHE A 450 18.42 -13.90 2.03
N MET A 451 17.13 -13.57 1.95
CA MET A 451 16.64 -12.57 1.01
C MET A 451 17.18 -11.18 1.33
N LEU A 452 17.23 -10.80 2.61
CA LEU A 452 17.76 -9.51 3.04
C LEU A 452 19.23 -9.35 2.65
N ILE A 453 20.09 -10.35 2.92
CA ILE A 453 21.52 -10.24 2.59
C ILE A 453 21.76 -10.23 1.08
N ALA A 454 20.97 -10.97 0.29
CA ALA A 454 21.06 -10.94 -1.16
C ALA A 454 20.65 -9.56 -1.71
N ASN A 455 19.54 -9.00 -1.24
CA ASN A 455 19.07 -7.67 -1.62
C ASN A 455 20.08 -6.57 -1.24
N GLU A 456 20.68 -6.64 -0.06
CA GLU A 456 21.74 -5.71 0.37
C GLU A 456 22.99 -5.84 -0.52
N THR A 457 23.43 -7.06 -0.82
CA THR A 457 24.64 -7.32 -1.63
C THR A 457 24.46 -6.79 -3.05
N VAL A 458 23.34 -7.10 -3.70
CA VAL A 458 23.03 -6.63 -5.04
C VAL A 458 22.93 -5.10 -5.09
N ALA A 459 22.22 -4.49 -4.12
CA ALA A 459 22.09 -3.04 -4.06
C ALA A 459 23.43 -2.32 -3.88
N GLN A 460 24.30 -2.86 -3.01
CA GLN A 460 25.62 -2.33 -2.77
C GLN A 460 26.52 -2.44 -4.00
N ASP A 461 26.50 -3.58 -4.69
CA ASP A 461 27.32 -3.82 -5.88
C ASP A 461 26.98 -2.81 -6.98
N TYR A 462 25.69 -2.64 -7.29
CA TYR A 462 25.26 -1.72 -8.36
C TYR A 462 25.35 -0.24 -7.97
N PHE A 463 25.30 0.08 -6.69
CA PHE A 463 25.60 1.43 -6.21
C PHE A 463 27.04 1.85 -6.50
N TRP A 464 28.01 0.98 -6.19
CA TRP A 464 29.42 1.28 -6.41
C TRP A 464 29.85 1.21 -7.89
N GLN A 465 29.07 0.56 -8.73
CA GLN A 465 29.25 0.59 -10.18
C GLN A 465 28.72 1.88 -10.81
N GLU A 466 28.00 2.73 -10.04
CA GLU A 466 27.39 4.00 -10.50
C GLU A 466 26.46 3.82 -11.71
N LEU A 467 25.74 2.69 -11.75
CA LEU A 467 24.79 2.39 -12.81
C LEU A 467 23.38 2.81 -12.40
N PRO A 468 22.51 3.21 -13.38
CA PRO A 468 21.09 3.44 -13.10
C PRO A 468 20.45 2.22 -12.47
N PHE A 469 19.76 2.41 -11.35
CA PHE A 469 19.21 1.29 -10.58
C PHE A 469 17.92 1.67 -9.84
N VAL A 470 17.16 0.69 -9.36
CA VAL A 470 15.99 0.90 -8.52
C VAL A 470 16.27 0.42 -7.11
N TYR A 471 16.20 1.34 -6.16
CA TYR A 471 16.43 1.07 -4.74
C TYR A 471 15.10 1.01 -3.99
N ARG A 472 15.09 0.27 -2.89
CA ARG A 472 14.02 0.30 -1.88
C ARG A 472 14.51 1.16 -0.72
N THR A 473 13.96 2.37 -0.60
CA THR A 473 14.39 3.33 0.40
C THR A 473 13.36 3.51 1.49
N HIS A 474 13.83 3.75 2.69
CA HIS A 474 13.01 4.08 3.84
C HIS A 474 13.66 5.27 4.54
N ASP A 475 13.10 6.45 4.31
CA ASP A 475 13.65 7.71 4.81
C ASP A 475 13.57 7.79 6.33
N ASN A 476 14.41 8.63 6.95
CA ASN A 476 14.36 8.94 8.36
C ASN A 476 12.95 9.43 8.76
N PRO A 477 12.46 9.04 9.94
CA PRO A 477 11.16 9.49 10.44
C PRO A 477 11.14 11.01 10.63
N ASP A 478 9.94 11.57 10.63
CA ASP A 478 9.73 12.99 10.89
C ASP A 478 10.13 13.34 12.31
N THR A 479 10.99 14.37 12.46
CA THR A 479 11.56 14.78 13.75
C THR A 479 10.48 15.22 14.76
N GLU A 480 9.42 15.90 14.30
CA GLU A 480 8.33 16.34 15.18
C GLU A 480 7.50 15.15 15.68
N LYS A 481 7.24 14.16 14.82
CA LYS A 481 6.55 12.93 15.24
C LYS A 481 7.37 12.15 16.27
N ILE A 482 8.69 12.07 16.07
CA ILE A 482 9.60 11.40 17.03
C ILE A 482 9.68 12.17 18.35
N LYS A 483 9.69 13.50 18.34
CA LYS A 483 9.64 14.30 19.59
C LYS A 483 8.34 14.05 20.34
N LYS A 484 7.20 14.01 19.63
CA LYS A 484 5.89 13.67 20.24
C LYS A 484 5.91 12.26 20.85
N LEU A 485 6.45 11.28 20.13
CA LEU A 485 6.66 9.93 20.65
C LEU A 485 7.54 9.96 21.92
N GLY A 486 8.66 10.67 21.88
CA GLY A 486 9.57 10.82 23.03
C GLY A 486 8.88 11.41 24.25
N THR A 487 8.08 12.49 24.07
CA THR A 487 7.28 13.09 25.15
C THR A 487 6.28 12.09 25.72
N PHE A 488 5.60 11.35 24.86
CA PHE A 488 4.61 10.35 25.26
C PHE A 488 5.21 9.22 26.09
N ILE A 489 6.29 8.59 25.61
CA ILE A 489 6.91 7.43 26.27
C ILE A 489 7.55 7.80 27.62
N ASN A 490 7.87 9.08 27.84
CA ASN A 490 8.35 9.54 29.15
C ASN A 490 7.31 9.31 30.27
N ASN A 491 6.01 9.32 29.97
CA ASN A 491 4.95 9.00 30.91
C ASN A 491 5.04 7.57 31.46
N PHE A 492 5.69 6.67 30.71
CA PHE A 492 5.93 5.27 31.08
C PHE A 492 7.35 5.04 31.60
N GLY A 493 8.14 6.09 31.74
CA GLY A 493 9.52 6.00 32.21
C GLY A 493 10.55 5.59 31.15
N TYR A 494 10.15 5.59 29.88
CA TYR A 494 11.06 5.31 28.77
C TYR A 494 11.59 6.60 28.16
N THR A 495 12.82 6.54 27.65
CA THR A 495 13.46 7.67 26.97
C THR A 495 14.12 7.23 25.69
N ILE A 496 14.07 8.08 24.66
CA ILE A 496 14.84 7.94 23.42
C ILE A 496 15.76 9.13 23.26
N HIS A 497 16.95 8.89 22.72
CA HIS A 497 17.88 9.97 22.45
C HIS A 497 17.71 10.45 21.00
N ILE A 498 17.31 11.73 20.87
CA ILE A 498 17.12 12.37 19.56
C ILE A 498 18.32 13.30 19.34
N GLY A 499 19.03 13.12 18.22
CA GLY A 499 20.09 14.05 17.79
C GLY A 499 19.54 15.43 17.45
N GLN A 500 20.39 16.33 16.97
CA GLN A 500 19.96 17.69 16.66
C GLN A 500 18.87 17.71 15.58
N ASP A 501 18.99 16.88 14.54
CA ASP A 501 18.04 16.85 13.42
C ASP A 501 17.55 15.45 13.03
N GLU A 502 18.17 14.37 13.54
CA GLU A 502 17.84 12.99 13.16
C GLU A 502 17.92 12.04 14.35
N ILE A 503 17.16 10.96 14.26
CA ILE A 503 17.22 9.82 15.18
C ILE A 503 17.93 8.65 14.51
N HIS A 504 18.83 7.98 15.25
CA HIS A 504 19.45 6.77 14.75
C HIS A 504 18.50 5.56 14.96
N PRO A 505 18.33 4.63 13.98
CA PRO A 505 17.44 3.48 14.10
C PRO A 505 17.65 2.67 15.39
N LYS A 506 18.87 2.58 15.87
CA LYS A 506 19.25 1.87 17.10
C LYS A 506 18.56 2.42 18.36
N GLU A 507 18.17 3.69 18.38
CA GLU A 507 17.46 4.26 19.53
C GLU A 507 16.02 3.75 19.61
N LEU A 508 15.34 3.62 18.46
CA LEU A 508 14.02 3.00 18.38
C LEU A 508 14.11 1.49 18.65
N GLN A 509 15.15 0.81 18.14
CA GLN A 509 15.39 -0.59 18.44
C GLN A 509 15.54 -0.84 19.95
N LYS A 510 16.36 -0.03 20.64
CA LYS A 510 16.53 -0.12 22.10
C LYS A 510 15.23 0.11 22.87
N LEU A 511 14.39 1.05 22.37
CA LEU A 511 13.07 1.28 22.95
C LEU A 511 12.21 0.01 22.84
N LEU A 512 12.10 -0.56 21.64
CA LEU A 512 11.29 -1.76 21.38
C LEU A 512 11.80 -2.96 22.21
N MET A 513 13.10 -3.15 22.32
CA MET A 513 13.67 -4.20 23.19
C MET A 513 13.38 -4.00 24.67
N LYS A 514 13.23 -2.76 25.14
CA LYS A 514 12.92 -2.47 26.55
C LYS A 514 11.47 -2.69 26.91
N ILE A 515 10.56 -2.52 25.93
CA ILE A 515 9.13 -2.70 26.13
C ILE A 515 8.64 -4.10 25.85
N ASP A 516 9.50 -4.97 25.29
CA ASP A 516 9.19 -6.36 24.99
C ASP A 516 8.66 -7.10 26.23
N GLY A 517 7.50 -7.74 26.13
CA GLY A 517 6.80 -8.40 27.22
C GLY A 517 6.14 -7.48 28.26
N THR A 518 6.19 -6.16 28.09
CA THR A 518 5.52 -5.22 29.00
C THR A 518 4.07 -4.95 28.55
N PRO A 519 3.20 -4.47 29.47
CA PRO A 519 1.83 -4.09 29.09
C PRO A 519 1.74 -2.99 28.04
N GLU A 520 2.77 -2.12 27.95
CA GLU A 520 2.84 -0.99 27.04
C GLU A 520 3.42 -1.34 25.64
N GLU A 521 3.90 -2.58 25.46
CA GLU A 521 4.56 -3.02 24.23
C GLU A 521 3.75 -2.74 22.97
N ALA A 522 2.50 -3.22 22.93
CA ALA A 522 1.62 -3.08 21.78
C ALA A 522 1.37 -1.61 21.41
N LEU A 523 1.21 -0.76 22.42
CA LEU A 523 1.00 0.67 22.26
C LEU A 523 2.23 1.38 21.68
N ILE A 524 3.37 1.24 22.40
CA ILE A 524 4.59 1.97 22.04
C ILE A 524 5.12 1.51 20.69
N SER A 525 5.06 0.21 20.40
CA SER A 525 5.41 -0.36 19.09
C SER A 525 4.55 0.23 17.97
N ARG A 526 3.24 0.32 18.17
CA ARG A 526 2.30 0.89 17.18
C ARG A 526 2.50 2.38 16.96
N LEU A 527 2.75 3.16 18.02
CA LEU A 527 3.07 4.58 17.92
C LEU A 527 4.44 4.81 17.26
N THR A 528 5.41 3.97 17.57
CA THR A 528 6.72 4.00 16.93
C THR A 528 6.60 3.77 15.43
N LEU A 529 5.85 2.74 15.00
CA LEU A 529 5.59 2.46 13.58
C LEU A 529 4.89 3.64 12.89
N ARG A 530 3.87 4.24 13.51
CA ARG A 530 3.15 5.42 12.96
C ARG A 530 4.03 6.68 12.86
N SER A 531 5.09 6.75 13.63
CA SER A 531 6.06 7.86 13.56
C SER A 531 7.04 7.72 12.41
N MET A 532 7.16 6.51 11.83
CA MET A 532 8.03 6.23 10.70
C MET A 532 7.37 6.61 9.37
N LYS A 533 8.20 6.88 8.37
CA LYS A 533 7.75 7.06 6.98
C LYS A 533 7.46 5.71 6.34
N GLN A 534 6.77 5.71 5.23
CA GLN A 534 6.56 4.52 4.41
C GLN A 534 7.76 4.30 3.48
N ALA A 535 8.20 3.06 3.32
CA ALA A 535 9.22 2.72 2.34
C ALA A 535 8.68 2.87 0.91
N LYS A 536 9.56 3.22 -0.04
CA LYS A 536 9.22 3.48 -1.44
C LYS A 536 10.33 3.02 -2.37
N TYR A 537 10.02 2.88 -3.65
CA TYR A 537 11.02 2.67 -4.68
C TYR A 537 11.53 4.03 -5.19
N THR A 538 12.83 4.14 -5.39
CA THR A 538 13.51 5.35 -5.87
C THR A 538 14.72 5.00 -6.75
N THR A 539 15.20 5.96 -7.52
CA THR A 539 16.45 5.83 -8.29
C THR A 539 17.68 6.32 -7.53
N VAL A 540 17.48 6.94 -6.38
CA VAL A 540 18.55 7.45 -5.51
C VAL A 540 18.58 6.66 -4.23
N SER A 541 19.72 6.08 -3.86
CA SER A 541 19.88 5.36 -2.61
C SER A 541 20.02 6.32 -1.43
N THR A 542 18.95 6.46 -0.64
CA THR A 542 18.96 7.21 0.64
C THR A 542 19.10 6.30 1.86
N GLY A 543 19.26 4.99 1.63
CA GLY A 543 19.29 3.98 2.68
C GLY A 543 17.90 3.49 3.10
N HIS A 544 17.88 2.55 4.04
CA HIS A 544 16.67 1.98 4.58
C HIS A 544 16.68 2.04 6.11
N PHE A 545 15.97 3.02 6.68
CA PHE A 545 15.98 3.31 8.11
C PHE A 545 15.62 2.09 8.96
N GLY A 546 14.51 1.41 8.67
CA GLY A 546 14.06 0.26 9.46
C GLY A 546 15.04 -0.92 9.46
N LEU A 547 15.76 -1.16 8.35
CA LEU A 547 16.79 -2.19 8.23
C LEU A 547 18.17 -1.69 8.68
N ALA A 548 18.33 -0.41 8.99
CA ALA A 548 19.59 0.24 9.34
C ALA A 548 20.69 -0.06 8.30
N THR A 549 20.37 -0.03 7.01
CA THR A 549 21.32 -0.29 5.92
C THR A 549 21.40 0.89 4.96
N ASN A 550 22.60 1.11 4.39
CA ASN A 550 22.82 2.19 3.42
C ASN A 550 22.36 1.81 2.00
N TYR A 551 22.33 0.52 1.69
CA TYR A 551 22.02 0.01 0.36
C TYR A 551 20.97 -1.09 0.50
N TYR A 552 19.84 -0.91 -0.20
CA TYR A 552 18.80 -1.93 -0.22
C TYR A 552 17.99 -1.84 -1.52
N CYS A 553 17.68 -2.98 -2.08
CA CYS A 553 16.79 -3.11 -3.22
C CYS A 553 15.86 -4.32 -3.03
N HIS A 554 14.90 -4.46 -3.89
CA HIS A 554 14.13 -5.68 -4.05
C HIS A 554 14.58 -6.39 -5.31
N PHE A 555 15.30 -7.50 -5.14
CA PHE A 555 15.86 -8.33 -6.22
C PHE A 555 15.20 -9.71 -6.28
N THR A 556 14.62 -10.15 -5.17
CA THR A 556 14.34 -11.56 -4.90
C THR A 556 12.95 -12.06 -5.30
N SER A 557 12.07 -11.21 -5.91
CA SER A 557 10.72 -11.65 -6.26
C SER A 557 10.21 -11.06 -7.59
N PRO A 558 10.85 -11.35 -8.75
CA PRO A 558 10.47 -10.80 -10.05
C PRO A 558 9.18 -11.38 -10.64
N ILE A 559 8.67 -12.52 -10.13
CA ILE A 559 7.38 -13.07 -10.57
C ILE A 559 6.23 -12.15 -10.12
N ARG A 560 6.36 -11.56 -8.94
CA ARG A 560 5.29 -10.80 -8.30
C ARG A 560 5.57 -9.31 -8.10
N ARG A 561 6.78 -8.81 -8.35
CA ARG A 561 7.13 -7.38 -8.23
C ARG A 561 7.87 -6.88 -9.46
N TYR A 562 7.34 -5.82 -10.09
CA TYR A 562 7.95 -5.25 -11.30
C TYR A 562 9.33 -4.61 -11.06
N PRO A 563 9.62 -3.92 -9.95
CA PRO A 563 10.96 -3.39 -9.68
C PRO A 563 12.05 -4.48 -9.70
N ASP A 564 11.77 -5.66 -9.17
CA ASP A 564 12.69 -6.81 -9.19
C ASP A 564 12.95 -7.27 -10.62
N LEU A 565 11.91 -7.40 -11.45
CA LEU A 565 12.03 -7.72 -12.86
C LEU A 565 12.87 -6.68 -13.60
N GLN A 566 12.68 -5.39 -13.31
CA GLN A 566 13.44 -4.31 -13.92
C GLN A 566 14.93 -4.35 -13.51
N ILE A 567 15.22 -4.62 -12.23
CA ILE A 567 16.58 -4.80 -11.73
C ILE A 567 17.27 -5.97 -12.43
N HIS A 568 16.59 -7.09 -12.63
CA HIS A 568 17.12 -8.24 -13.35
C HIS A 568 17.57 -7.88 -14.77
N ARG A 569 16.84 -7.02 -15.47
CA ARG A 569 17.23 -6.54 -16.81
C ARG A 569 18.50 -5.72 -16.78
N ILE A 570 18.61 -4.79 -15.82
CA ILE A 570 19.81 -3.94 -15.63
C ILE A 570 21.02 -4.83 -15.34
N ILE A 571 20.88 -5.79 -14.43
CA ILE A 571 21.92 -6.75 -14.06
C ILE A 571 22.38 -7.54 -15.29
N LYS A 572 21.45 -8.10 -16.07
CA LYS A 572 21.78 -8.89 -17.26
C LYS A 572 22.42 -8.06 -18.37
N ASP A 573 21.99 -6.81 -18.58
CA ASP A 573 22.64 -5.92 -19.53
C ASP A 573 24.08 -5.61 -19.11
N ASN A 574 24.31 -5.43 -17.82
CA ASN A 574 25.66 -5.24 -17.28
C ASN A 574 26.53 -6.49 -17.44
N LEU A 575 26.06 -7.65 -17.03
CA LEU A 575 26.77 -8.94 -17.16
C LEU A 575 27.13 -9.25 -18.61
N ARG A 576 26.28 -8.87 -19.54
CA ARG A 576 26.46 -9.09 -21.00
C ARG A 576 27.27 -7.97 -21.69
N GLY A 577 27.80 -7.01 -20.93
CA GLY A 577 28.57 -5.88 -21.46
C GLY A 577 27.75 -4.93 -22.36
N ARG A 578 26.44 -4.82 -22.13
CA ARG A 578 25.52 -4.00 -22.94
C ARG A 578 25.26 -2.62 -22.35
N MET A 579 25.82 -2.31 -21.18
CA MET A 579 25.65 -1.02 -20.49
C MET A 579 26.50 0.08 -21.12
N ASN A 580 26.21 0.40 -22.39
CA ASN A 580 26.78 1.56 -23.07
C ASN A 580 26.01 2.85 -22.73
N GLN A 581 26.55 4.01 -23.12
CA GLN A 581 25.99 5.33 -22.82
C GLN A 581 24.49 5.45 -23.19
N LYS A 582 24.10 4.95 -24.36
CA LYS A 582 22.67 4.98 -24.78
C LYS A 582 21.76 4.14 -23.87
N ARG A 583 22.27 3.01 -23.39
CA ARG A 583 21.50 2.16 -22.50
C ARG A 583 21.38 2.76 -21.10
N ILE A 584 22.42 3.42 -20.61
CA ILE A 584 22.41 4.21 -19.39
C ILE A 584 21.38 5.34 -19.49
N GLU A 585 21.44 6.17 -20.53
CA GLU A 585 20.47 7.26 -20.77
C GLU A 585 19.02 6.75 -20.87
N HIS A 586 18.82 5.58 -21.48
CA HIS A 586 17.52 4.94 -21.54
C HIS A 586 17.00 4.62 -20.13
N TYR A 587 17.80 3.94 -19.30
CA TYR A 587 17.40 3.61 -17.94
C TYR A 587 17.20 4.86 -17.08
N ASP A 588 18.06 5.87 -17.16
CA ASP A 588 17.87 7.14 -16.45
C ASP A 588 16.55 7.82 -16.82
N SER A 589 16.09 7.66 -18.06
CA SER A 589 14.82 8.25 -18.50
C SER A 589 13.58 7.51 -18.00
N ILE A 590 13.63 6.18 -17.86
CA ILE A 590 12.44 5.38 -17.53
C ILE A 590 12.31 5.03 -16.03
N LEU A 591 13.44 4.84 -15.34
CA LEU A 591 13.41 4.33 -13.96
C LEU A 591 12.70 5.24 -12.94
N PRO A 592 12.76 6.58 -13.03
CA PRO A 592 12.00 7.44 -12.11
C PRO A 592 10.49 7.16 -12.14
N GLU A 593 9.91 7.00 -13.35
CA GLU A 593 8.49 6.70 -13.50
C GLU A 593 8.17 5.26 -13.08
N VAL A 594 9.02 4.29 -13.41
CA VAL A 594 8.89 2.90 -12.96
C VAL A 594 8.87 2.82 -11.44
N ALA A 595 9.79 3.50 -10.76
CA ALA A 595 9.88 3.51 -9.30
C ALA A 595 8.64 4.14 -8.64
N LYS A 596 8.20 5.29 -9.17
CA LYS A 596 7.00 5.98 -8.71
C LYS A 596 5.76 5.12 -8.88
N HIS A 597 5.53 4.62 -10.09
CA HIS A 597 4.38 3.78 -10.41
C HIS A 597 4.35 2.50 -9.57
N SER A 598 5.48 1.82 -9.42
CA SER A 598 5.57 0.62 -8.59
C SER A 598 5.22 0.88 -7.13
N SER A 599 5.63 2.03 -6.57
CA SER A 599 5.26 2.42 -5.21
C SER A 599 3.76 2.72 -5.07
N GLU A 600 3.13 3.28 -6.11
CA GLU A 600 1.68 3.53 -6.15
C GLU A 600 0.89 2.21 -6.23
N MET A 601 1.34 1.27 -7.07
CA MET A 601 0.69 -0.04 -7.23
C MET A 601 0.82 -0.90 -5.97
N GLU A 602 1.97 -0.86 -5.30
CA GLU A 602 2.17 -1.52 -4.02
C GLU A 602 1.18 -1.00 -2.96
N ARG A 603 1.06 0.32 -2.79
CA ARG A 603 0.07 0.89 -1.85
C ARG A 603 -1.36 0.51 -2.18
N ARG A 604 -1.71 0.48 -3.48
CA ARG A 604 -3.02 0.06 -3.94
C ARG A 604 -3.30 -1.41 -3.60
N ALA A 605 -2.30 -2.28 -3.76
CA ALA A 605 -2.37 -3.68 -3.38
C ALA A 605 -2.59 -3.85 -1.88
N ASP A 606 -1.72 -3.22 -1.05
CA ASP A 606 -1.81 -3.25 0.42
C ASP A 606 -3.16 -2.76 0.95
N GLU A 607 -3.73 -1.72 0.32
CA GLU A 607 -5.05 -1.21 0.69
C GLU A 607 -6.15 -2.21 0.37
N ALA A 608 -6.13 -2.83 -0.82
CA ALA A 608 -7.10 -3.82 -1.24
C ALA A 608 -7.04 -5.09 -0.36
N GLU A 609 -5.84 -5.58 -0.06
CA GLU A 609 -5.60 -6.71 0.85
C GLU A 609 -6.20 -6.44 2.23
N ARG A 610 -5.88 -5.29 2.84
CA ARG A 610 -6.43 -4.88 4.14
C ARG A 610 -7.95 -4.75 4.13
N GLU A 611 -8.54 -4.29 3.04
CA GLU A 611 -9.99 -4.14 2.93
C GLU A 611 -10.69 -5.50 2.81
N THR A 612 -10.10 -6.48 2.13
CA THR A 612 -10.64 -7.85 2.08
C THR A 612 -10.52 -8.56 3.42
N ASP A 613 -9.41 -8.35 4.14
CA ASP A 613 -9.22 -8.87 5.50
C ASP A 613 -10.25 -8.31 6.48
N LYS A 614 -10.46 -6.98 6.45
CA LYS A 614 -11.48 -6.33 7.28
C LYS A 614 -12.87 -6.88 7.00
N LEU A 615 -13.22 -7.04 5.72
CA LEU A 615 -14.51 -7.57 5.32
C LEU A 615 -14.73 -8.98 5.89
N LYS A 616 -13.74 -9.86 5.76
CA LYS A 616 -13.83 -11.23 6.28
C LYS A 616 -13.80 -11.30 7.81
N LYS A 617 -13.09 -10.37 8.47
CA LYS A 617 -13.16 -10.22 9.94
C LYS A 617 -14.55 -9.81 10.40
N VAL A 618 -15.21 -8.89 9.70
CA VAL A 618 -16.59 -8.48 9.98
C VAL A 618 -17.56 -9.64 9.76
N GLU A 619 -17.44 -10.36 8.64
CA GLU A 619 -18.27 -11.54 8.34
C GLU A 619 -18.09 -12.65 9.40
N TYR A 620 -16.87 -12.88 9.88
CA TYR A 620 -16.59 -13.81 10.96
C TYR A 620 -17.26 -13.40 12.27
N MET A 621 -17.27 -12.12 12.58
CA MET A 621 -17.86 -11.60 13.83
C MET A 621 -19.38 -11.47 13.76
N GLU A 622 -20.00 -11.37 12.59
CA GLU A 622 -21.46 -11.34 12.42
C GLU A 622 -22.13 -12.57 13.01
N GLU A 623 -21.53 -13.76 12.82
CA GLU A 623 -22.02 -15.00 13.42
C GLU A 623 -21.79 -15.11 14.93
N ARG A 624 -21.09 -14.14 15.50
CA ARG A 624 -20.68 -14.10 16.91
C ARG A 624 -21.27 -12.93 17.68
N ILE A 625 -22.28 -12.27 17.11
CA ILE A 625 -23.03 -11.22 17.80
C ILE A 625 -23.62 -11.80 19.09
N GLY A 626 -23.47 -11.10 20.22
CA GLY A 626 -23.85 -11.53 21.54
C GLY A 626 -22.83 -12.42 22.27
N GLN A 627 -21.75 -12.85 21.64
CA GLN A 627 -20.67 -13.58 22.30
C GLN A 627 -19.70 -12.64 23.03
N VAL A 628 -19.15 -13.12 24.14
CA VAL A 628 -18.20 -12.38 24.97
C VAL A 628 -16.78 -12.84 24.69
N PHE A 629 -15.88 -11.88 24.54
CA PHE A 629 -14.45 -12.08 24.30
C PHE A 629 -13.60 -11.28 25.29
N GLU A 630 -12.43 -11.79 25.61
CA GLU A 630 -11.37 -11.01 26.25
C GLU A 630 -10.48 -10.39 25.18
N GLY A 631 -10.19 -9.11 25.31
CA GLY A 631 -9.32 -8.39 24.39
C GLY A 631 -8.48 -7.35 25.11
N VAL A 632 -7.64 -6.66 24.34
CA VAL A 632 -6.76 -5.61 24.82
C VAL A 632 -7.11 -4.30 24.11
N ILE A 633 -7.19 -3.20 24.84
CA ILE A 633 -7.42 -1.87 24.26
C ILE A 633 -6.23 -1.51 23.35
N SER A 634 -6.48 -1.44 22.05
CA SER A 634 -5.49 -1.24 20.99
C SER A 634 -5.39 0.22 20.50
N GLY A 635 -6.38 1.04 20.82
CA GLY A 635 -6.43 2.45 20.45
C GLY A 635 -7.45 3.21 21.26
N VAL A 636 -7.17 4.49 21.62
CA VAL A 636 -8.13 5.39 22.29
C VAL A 636 -8.23 6.68 21.48
N GLN A 637 -9.46 7.16 21.28
CA GLN A 637 -9.81 8.36 20.50
C GLN A 637 -10.94 9.11 21.20
N GLU A 638 -11.26 10.32 20.75
CA GLU A 638 -12.37 11.12 21.32
C GLU A 638 -13.74 10.41 21.27
N TRP A 639 -13.97 9.57 20.25
CA TRP A 639 -15.24 8.85 20.06
C TRP A 639 -15.33 7.51 20.72
N GLY A 640 -14.25 7.04 21.41
CA GLY A 640 -14.22 5.75 22.09
C GLY A 640 -12.86 5.05 22.01
N PHE A 641 -12.85 3.75 22.21
CA PHE A 641 -11.62 2.98 22.14
C PHE A 641 -11.79 1.69 21.32
N TYR A 642 -10.71 1.28 20.69
CA TYR A 642 -10.63 0.03 19.95
C TYR A 642 -10.12 -1.08 20.85
N VAL A 643 -10.68 -2.28 20.67
CA VAL A 643 -10.27 -3.50 21.39
C VAL A 643 -9.86 -4.55 20.37
N GLU A 644 -8.65 -5.05 20.51
CA GLU A 644 -8.11 -6.14 19.71
C GLU A 644 -8.24 -7.47 20.47
N LEU A 645 -8.81 -8.45 19.80
CA LEU A 645 -8.97 -9.80 20.32
C LEU A 645 -7.71 -10.64 20.05
N PRO A 646 -7.50 -11.77 20.75
CA PRO A 646 -6.34 -12.64 20.53
C PRO A 646 -6.19 -13.18 19.10
N ASN A 647 -7.28 -13.23 18.34
CA ASN A 647 -7.30 -13.62 16.94
C ASN A 647 -7.07 -12.43 15.97
N THR A 648 -6.56 -11.29 16.46
CA THR A 648 -6.29 -10.07 15.70
C THR A 648 -7.52 -9.33 15.15
N VAL A 649 -8.73 -9.71 15.54
CA VAL A 649 -9.92 -8.93 15.19
C VAL A 649 -10.01 -7.71 16.08
N GLU A 650 -10.23 -6.54 15.49
CA GLU A 650 -10.36 -5.27 16.20
C GLU A 650 -11.78 -4.72 16.04
N GLY A 651 -12.38 -4.24 17.13
CA GLY A 651 -13.69 -3.59 17.13
C GLY A 651 -13.71 -2.34 17.99
N LEU A 652 -14.69 -1.47 17.75
CA LEU A 652 -14.86 -0.18 18.43
C LEU A 652 -15.81 -0.30 19.60
N VAL A 653 -15.40 0.14 20.79
CA VAL A 653 -16.31 0.52 21.88
C VAL A 653 -16.56 2.02 21.78
N HIS A 654 -17.72 2.42 21.28
CA HIS A 654 -18.05 3.83 21.14
C HIS A 654 -18.33 4.47 22.51
N VAL A 655 -17.90 5.71 22.74
CA VAL A 655 -18.06 6.40 24.03
C VAL A 655 -19.51 6.46 24.51
N THR A 656 -20.47 6.55 23.59
CA THR A 656 -21.91 6.56 23.93
C THR A 656 -22.42 5.23 24.48
N SER A 657 -21.69 4.11 24.25
CA SER A 657 -22.03 2.82 24.83
C SER A 657 -21.58 2.66 26.30
N LEU A 658 -20.76 3.58 26.80
CA LEU A 658 -20.30 3.65 28.18
C LEU A 658 -21.31 4.44 29.03
N THR A 659 -22.38 3.78 29.44
CA THR A 659 -23.54 4.44 30.11
C THR A 659 -23.36 4.62 31.63
N ASP A 660 -22.26 4.16 32.22
CA ASP A 660 -21.96 4.24 33.65
C ASP A 660 -21.43 5.60 34.09
N ASP A 661 -20.84 6.37 33.18
CA ASP A 661 -20.32 7.70 33.45
C ASP A 661 -20.24 8.55 32.17
N PHE A 662 -19.88 9.84 32.29
CA PHE A 662 -19.43 10.67 31.18
C PHE A 662 -17.92 10.52 31.05
N TYR A 663 -17.48 10.15 29.85
CA TYR A 663 -16.07 9.90 29.56
C TYR A 663 -15.51 10.99 28.65
N HIS A 664 -14.37 11.54 29.02
CA HIS A 664 -13.60 12.45 28.18
C HIS A 664 -12.28 11.82 27.78
N TYR A 665 -11.77 12.19 26.62
CA TYR A 665 -10.49 11.75 26.09
C TYR A 665 -9.36 12.64 26.58
N GLU A 666 -8.35 12.06 27.21
CA GLU A 666 -7.11 12.74 27.60
C GLU A 666 -6.01 12.43 26.60
N GLU A 667 -5.72 13.40 25.71
CA GLU A 667 -4.74 13.22 24.62
C GLU A 667 -3.32 12.95 25.13
N SER A 668 -2.94 13.52 26.27
CA SER A 668 -1.59 13.41 26.82
C SER A 668 -1.25 12.01 27.30
N SER A 669 -2.23 11.23 27.74
CA SER A 669 -2.08 9.85 28.25
C SER A 669 -2.75 8.78 27.38
N TYR A 670 -3.47 9.17 26.32
CA TYR A 670 -4.28 8.28 25.49
C TYR A 670 -5.27 7.43 26.31
N GLU A 671 -6.02 8.09 27.16
CA GLU A 671 -6.99 7.46 28.05
C GLU A 671 -8.38 8.07 27.90
N MET A 672 -9.40 7.23 28.14
CA MET A 672 -10.76 7.68 28.42
C MET A 672 -10.96 7.70 29.93
N ILE A 673 -11.34 8.85 30.49
CA ILE A 673 -11.48 9.06 31.93
C ILE A 673 -12.93 9.41 32.25
N GLY A 674 -13.53 8.66 33.17
CA GLY A 674 -14.88 8.92 33.67
C GLY A 674 -14.89 10.07 34.69
N GLU A 675 -15.76 11.07 34.49
CA GLU A 675 -15.80 12.30 35.31
C GLU A 675 -16.19 12.06 36.77
N ARG A 676 -17.11 11.11 37.04
CA ARG A 676 -17.62 10.85 38.41
C ARG A 676 -16.92 9.66 39.05
N THR A 677 -16.70 8.61 38.29
CA THR A 677 -16.17 7.34 38.81
C THR A 677 -14.65 7.31 38.83
N ASN A 678 -13.99 8.23 38.12
CA ASN A 678 -12.56 8.20 37.86
C ASN A 678 -12.09 6.86 37.27
N LYS A 679 -12.98 6.18 36.52
CA LYS A 679 -12.65 4.93 35.84
C LYS A 679 -11.86 5.26 34.59
N HIS A 680 -10.78 4.53 34.37
CA HIS A 680 -9.89 4.74 33.24
C HIS A 680 -9.97 3.57 32.28
N TYR A 681 -10.04 3.85 30.98
CA TYR A 681 -9.78 2.91 29.91
C TYR A 681 -8.48 3.34 29.20
N LYS A 682 -7.44 2.52 29.37
CA LYS A 682 -6.07 2.80 28.94
C LYS A 682 -5.66 1.85 27.83
N LEU A 683 -4.79 2.34 26.98
CA LEU A 683 -4.10 1.48 26.00
C LEU A 683 -3.37 0.32 26.72
N GLY A 684 -3.43 -0.89 26.12
CA GLY A 684 -2.84 -2.10 26.70
C GLY A 684 -3.68 -2.75 27.81
N GLN A 685 -4.77 -2.11 28.26
CA GLN A 685 -5.64 -2.65 29.30
C GLN A 685 -6.47 -3.84 28.75
N LYS A 686 -6.48 -4.94 29.49
CA LYS A 686 -7.38 -6.07 29.23
C LYS A 686 -8.82 -5.70 29.58
N VAL A 687 -9.73 -5.99 28.68
CA VAL A 687 -11.17 -5.76 28.86
C VAL A 687 -11.96 -6.94 28.32
N LYS A 688 -13.14 -7.19 28.95
CA LYS A 688 -14.14 -8.12 28.41
C LYS A 688 -15.13 -7.32 27.58
N VAL A 689 -15.37 -7.78 26.36
CA VAL A 689 -16.29 -7.12 25.44
C VAL A 689 -17.28 -8.14 24.87
N ILE A 690 -18.50 -7.68 24.60
CA ILE A 690 -19.52 -8.41 23.85
C ILE A 690 -19.58 -7.83 22.44
N VAL A 691 -19.75 -8.67 21.43
CA VAL A 691 -20.00 -8.24 20.06
C VAL A 691 -21.41 -7.66 19.99
N ALA A 692 -21.53 -6.36 19.80
CA ALA A 692 -22.80 -5.66 19.81
C ALA A 692 -23.45 -5.64 18.43
N ASP A 693 -22.66 -5.28 17.40
CA ASP A 693 -23.14 -5.17 16.02
C ASP A 693 -21.97 -5.29 15.01
N THR A 694 -22.31 -5.53 13.76
CA THR A 694 -21.35 -5.56 12.64
C THR A 694 -21.96 -4.92 11.40
N ASP A 695 -21.16 -4.13 10.69
CA ASP A 695 -21.56 -3.52 9.41
C ASP A 695 -20.62 -3.95 8.29
N LYS A 696 -21.10 -4.80 7.38
CA LYS A 696 -20.33 -5.26 6.21
C LYS A 696 -20.02 -4.16 5.19
N ILE A 697 -20.88 -3.14 5.08
CA ILE A 697 -20.71 -2.05 4.13
C ILE A 697 -19.63 -1.10 4.63
N MET A 698 -19.74 -0.71 5.90
CA MET A 698 -18.76 0.16 6.56
C MET A 698 -17.53 -0.61 7.04
N ARG A 699 -17.58 -1.93 7.05
CA ARG A 699 -16.52 -2.84 7.51
C ARG A 699 -16.10 -2.54 8.95
N THR A 700 -17.11 -2.36 9.81
CA THR A 700 -16.92 -2.06 11.24
C THR A 700 -17.49 -3.16 12.12
N ILE A 701 -16.91 -3.31 13.31
CA ILE A 701 -17.33 -4.20 14.36
C ILE A 701 -17.52 -3.35 15.60
N ASP A 702 -18.69 -3.37 16.17
CA ASP A 702 -19.02 -2.64 17.39
C ASP A 702 -19.00 -3.58 18.60
N PHE A 703 -18.22 -3.20 19.59
CA PHE A 703 -18.12 -3.87 20.87
C PHE A 703 -18.78 -3.06 21.98
N ARG A 704 -19.18 -3.75 23.05
CA ARG A 704 -19.55 -3.14 24.34
C ARG A 704 -18.77 -3.79 25.45
N VAL A 705 -18.41 -3.00 26.45
CA VAL A 705 -17.74 -3.51 27.65
C VAL A 705 -18.74 -4.32 28.48
N VAL A 706 -18.37 -5.55 28.84
CA VAL A 706 -19.12 -6.38 29.77
C VAL A 706 -18.88 -5.86 31.19
N ARG A 707 -19.98 -5.63 31.93
CA ARG A 707 -19.92 -5.21 33.33
C ARG A 707 -19.95 -6.45 34.23
N ASP A 708 -19.16 -6.42 35.28
CA ASP A 708 -19.07 -7.56 36.22
C ASP A 708 -20.36 -7.80 37.02
N ASP A 709 -21.34 -6.87 36.96
CA ASP A 709 -22.59 -6.85 37.71
C ASP A 709 -23.83 -7.17 36.85
N VAL A 710 -23.68 -7.47 35.54
CA VAL A 710 -24.83 -7.79 34.66
C VAL A 710 -24.58 -9.11 33.92
N GLU A 711 -25.54 -10.05 33.98
CA GLU A 711 -25.46 -11.29 33.20
C GLU A 711 -25.54 -10.99 31.68
N PRO A 712 -24.81 -11.73 30.84
CA PRO A 712 -24.71 -11.48 29.39
C PRO A 712 -26.05 -11.40 28.64
N ASP A 713 -27.08 -12.13 29.11
CA ASP A 713 -28.42 -12.16 28.53
C ASP A 713 -29.26 -10.89 28.76
N GLU A 714 -28.94 -10.06 29.76
CA GLU A 714 -29.64 -8.79 30.03
C GLU A 714 -29.06 -7.66 29.19
N ALA A 715 -27.77 -7.71 28.85
CA ALA A 715 -27.10 -6.70 27.99
C ALA A 715 -27.67 -6.64 26.55
N VAL A 716 -28.22 -7.76 26.06
CA VAL A 716 -28.86 -7.85 24.73
C VAL A 716 -30.34 -7.42 24.77
N LYS A 717 -31.00 -7.53 25.91
CA LYS A 717 -32.43 -7.21 26.05
C LYS A 717 -32.75 -5.73 26.26
N ASP A 718 -31.81 -4.96 26.78
CA ASP A 718 -32.02 -3.51 27.01
C ASP A 718 -32.12 -2.69 25.69
N GLU A 719 -31.60 -3.18 24.57
CA GLU A 719 -31.72 -2.50 23.26
C GLU A 719 -33.09 -2.61 22.63
N ALA A 720 -33.76 -3.75 22.74
CA ALA A 720 -35.12 -3.88 22.19
C ALA A 720 -36.08 -2.88 22.86
N SER A 721 -35.78 -2.47 24.10
CA SER A 721 -36.58 -1.51 24.84
C SER A 721 -36.23 -0.04 24.57
N VAL A 722 -34.99 0.24 24.20
CA VAL A 722 -34.51 1.63 23.86
C VAL A 722 -34.83 1.99 22.43
N LEU A 723 -34.69 1.07 21.47
CA LEU A 723 -35.10 1.28 20.08
C LEU A 723 -36.62 1.46 19.93
N SER A 724 -37.44 0.75 20.74
CA SER A 724 -38.90 0.94 20.73
C SER A 724 -39.34 2.29 21.31
N LYS A 725 -38.50 2.98 22.08
CA LYS A 725 -38.80 4.28 22.68
C LYS A 725 -38.28 5.46 21.83
N MET A 726 -37.49 5.20 20.78
CA MET A 726 -37.00 6.21 19.82
C MET A 726 -37.82 6.25 18.51
N THR A 727 -38.77 5.33 18.35
CA THR A 727 -39.67 5.26 17.18
C THR A 727 -41.13 5.66 17.47
N ASP A 728 -41.44 6.12 18.68
CA ASP A 728 -42.73 6.74 19.05
C ASP A 728 -42.61 8.29 19.12
#